data_ec8d88376a5c0bc39cfe6cd08670ee79
#
_entry.id   ec8d88376a5c0bc39cfe6cd08670ee79
#
_cell.length_a   1.000
_cell.length_b   1.000
_cell.length_c   1.000
_cell.angle_alpha   90.00
_cell.angle_beta   90.00
_cell.angle_gamma   90.00
#
_symmetry.space_group_name_H-M   'P 1'
#
loop_
_entity.id
_entity.type
_entity.pdbx_description
1 polymer ?
#
loop_
_entity_poly.entity_id
_entity_poly.type
_entity_poly.pdbx_seq_one_letter_code
_entity_poly.pdbx_strand_id
1 'polypeptide(L)'
;MEADAGPVPMPEPAPSSEQGPDPEEVARAEFAALHGPALRASGVPERYWGRLLHKLEHEVFDAGEMFGIMQVEEVEEESEDEAAREAHKKKPNPGSELCYKVIVTNENGLQAADPNSIFLIDHAWTCRVQHARQQLQQIPGLLHRMANLMGVEFHGELPSAEAVDQVLEEMWKFNQTYQLSHGTAEEKVPVWYVMDEFGSRIQHADVPSFATAPFFYTPQQVAYTLLWPLRDLDTGEEVTRDFAYGETDPLVRRCMLLPWAPSDLLDVSARTPEPPAEYYQAILEENKEKLPLAIDPAVRPSGHIFKVHTDVQQVLGHLTHPRFTFTQSEADADVLYNFSHFKDYRRLSQERPHVLLNQFPCESLLTVKDCLASIARRAGGPDGPAWLPRTFNLRTELPQFVSCFQQRERRGEDNHWICKPWNLARSLDTHITRSLHSVIRHRESSPKVVCKYIESPVLFLREDVGRVKFDVRYIVLLRSVKPLRLFVYDVFWLRFSNRPFALTDLDDYEKHFTVMNYDPEVVLKQVHYDEFIPEFEKQYPEFPWRSVQAEIFRAFTELFQAACAEPPPRGLCHYPSSRAVYAVDLMLKWDSRPDGQRAMQPQILEVNFNPDCERACRYHPTFFNDVFSTLFLDEPDGCPVTRLV
;
A
#
# COMPACT_ATOMS: atom_id res chain seq x y z
N MET A 1 61.30 62.14 59.02
CA MET A 1 60.81 62.62 57.77
C MET A 1 60.12 61.45 57.12
N GLU A 2 58.87 61.38 57.43
CA GLU A 2 57.92 60.37 56.89
C GLU A 2 57.46 60.84 55.52
N ALA A 3 57.51 59.92 54.58
CA ALA A 3 56.98 60.11 53.25
C ALA A 3 55.66 59.37 53.14
N ASP A 4 54.65 60.16 52.93
CA ASP A 4 53.24 59.73 52.71
C ASP A 4 53.09 58.92 51.42
N ALA A 5 52.58 57.72 51.57
CA ALA A 5 52.24 56.87 50.45
C ALA A 5 50.71 56.89 50.24
N GLY A 6 50.29 57.63 49.22
CA GLY A 6 48.89 57.71 48.78
C GLY A 6 48.30 56.35 48.33
N PRO A 7 47.00 56.15 48.38
CA PRO A 7 46.33 54.88 48.12
C PRO A 7 46.38 54.44 46.66
N VAL A 8 46.70 53.20 46.43
CA VAL A 8 46.65 52.53 45.12
C VAL A 8 45.20 52.34 44.70
N PRO A 9 44.76 52.70 43.45
CA PRO A 9 43.40 52.48 43.01
C PRO A 9 43.20 50.99 42.77
N MET A 10 42.09 50.47 43.30
CA MET A 10 41.60 49.13 43.03
C MET A 10 41.21 48.99 41.55
N PRO A 11 41.47 47.88 40.88
CA PRO A 11 41.01 47.68 39.53
C PRO A 11 39.48 47.51 39.50
N GLU A 12 38.84 48.18 38.54
CA GLU A 12 37.42 48.02 38.26
C GLU A 12 37.12 46.56 37.91
N PRO A 13 35.98 46.00 38.36
CA PRO A 13 35.54 44.67 37.91
C PRO A 13 35.20 44.70 36.43
N ALA A 14 35.76 43.80 35.67
CA ALA A 14 35.42 43.57 34.28
C ALA A 14 33.92 43.28 34.14
N PRO A 15 33.26 43.76 33.05
CA PRO A 15 31.86 43.47 32.86
C PRO A 15 31.66 42.00 32.57
N SER A 16 31.04 41.29 33.50
CA SER A 16 30.52 39.93 33.30
C SER A 16 29.25 40.01 32.47
N SER A 17 29.38 39.82 31.17
CA SER A 17 28.23 39.59 30.31
C SER A 17 28.49 38.29 29.49
N GLU A 18 28.50 37.20 30.15
CA GLU A 18 28.04 35.95 29.52
C GLU A 18 26.53 35.92 29.71
N GLN A 19 25.80 36.65 28.86
CA GLN A 19 24.41 36.36 28.61
C GLN A 19 24.41 35.01 27.87
N GLY A 20 23.86 33.99 28.51
CA GLY A 20 23.59 32.72 27.85
C GLY A 20 22.76 32.95 26.58
N PRO A 21 22.74 32.02 25.65
CA PRO A 21 21.98 32.17 24.42
C PRO A 21 20.52 32.53 24.75
N ASP A 22 19.94 33.41 23.94
CA ASP A 22 18.54 33.84 24.09
C ASP A 22 17.62 32.59 24.08
N PRO A 23 16.76 32.39 25.08
CA PRO A 23 15.84 31.26 25.13
C PRO A 23 15.00 31.10 23.88
N GLU A 24 14.61 32.19 23.22
CA GLU A 24 13.89 32.14 21.94
C GLU A 24 14.75 31.64 20.80
N GLU A 25 16.04 31.98 20.75
CA GLU A 25 16.95 31.45 19.72
C GLU A 25 17.21 29.95 19.93
N VAL A 26 17.30 29.51 21.17
CA VAL A 26 17.45 28.09 21.50
C VAL A 26 16.20 27.29 21.05
N ALA A 27 15.01 27.79 21.39
CA ALA A 27 13.76 27.13 21.00
C ALA A 27 13.58 27.06 19.47
N ARG A 28 13.95 28.11 18.75
CA ARG A 28 13.96 28.11 17.27
C ARG A 28 14.96 27.13 16.68
N ALA A 29 16.14 27.01 17.26
CA ALA A 29 17.14 26.08 16.81
C ALA A 29 16.70 24.60 17.05
N GLU A 30 16.11 24.30 18.20
CA GLU A 30 15.55 22.99 18.52
C GLU A 30 14.39 22.63 17.60
N PHE A 31 13.48 23.57 17.34
CA PHE A 31 12.38 23.39 16.39
C PHE A 31 12.90 23.11 14.98
N ALA A 32 13.89 23.87 14.51
CA ALA A 32 14.49 23.68 13.19
C ALA A 32 15.24 22.33 13.09
N ALA A 33 15.89 21.90 14.16
CA ALA A 33 16.55 20.59 14.20
C ALA A 33 15.53 19.45 14.13
N LEU A 34 14.43 19.54 14.87
CA LEU A 34 13.41 18.50 14.95
C LEU A 34 12.52 18.45 13.70
N HIS A 35 12.02 19.57 13.25
CA HIS A 35 10.99 19.67 12.20
C HIS A 35 11.51 20.21 10.85
N GLY A 36 12.68 20.81 10.81
CA GLY A 36 13.24 21.42 9.61
C GLY A 36 13.28 20.50 8.38
N PRO A 37 13.73 19.24 8.50
CA PRO A 37 13.72 18.32 7.37
C PRO A 37 12.32 18.10 6.77
N ALA A 38 11.30 17.95 7.60
CA ALA A 38 9.91 17.77 7.16
C ALA A 38 9.34 19.03 6.52
N LEU A 39 9.59 20.20 7.13
CA LEU A 39 9.16 21.50 6.61
C LEU A 39 9.79 21.82 5.24
N ARG A 40 11.09 21.54 5.06
CA ARG A 40 11.76 21.69 3.76
C ARG A 40 11.20 20.74 2.71
N ALA A 41 10.98 19.49 3.09
CA ALA A 41 10.40 18.48 2.19
C ALA A 41 8.99 18.87 1.73
N SER A 42 8.21 19.55 2.58
CA SER A 42 6.89 20.10 2.27
C SER A 42 6.92 21.45 1.57
N GLY A 43 8.09 22.04 1.37
CA GLY A 43 8.25 23.35 0.70
C GLY A 43 7.85 24.56 1.55
N VAL A 44 7.77 24.42 2.88
CA VAL A 44 7.44 25.53 3.79
C VAL A 44 8.64 26.46 3.91
N PRO A 45 8.54 27.75 3.49
CA PRO A 45 9.64 28.68 3.54
C PRO A 45 10.15 28.93 4.97
N GLU A 46 11.48 29.00 5.13
CA GLU A 46 12.12 29.18 6.45
C GLU A 46 11.74 30.50 7.14
N ARG A 47 11.38 31.55 6.37
CA ARG A 47 10.91 32.82 6.92
C ARG A 47 9.68 32.68 7.81
N TYR A 48 8.89 31.64 7.65
CA TYR A 48 7.69 31.40 8.45
C TYR A 48 7.94 30.61 9.72
N TRP A 49 9.08 29.91 9.85
CA TRP A 49 9.29 28.91 10.90
C TRP A 49 9.24 29.50 12.32
N GLY A 50 9.78 30.70 12.52
CA GLY A 50 9.74 31.34 13.84
C GLY A 50 8.32 31.65 14.28
N ARG A 51 7.49 32.15 13.35
CA ARG A 51 6.09 32.48 13.65
C ARG A 51 5.24 31.20 13.75
N LEU A 52 5.57 30.18 12.95
CA LEU A 52 4.94 28.87 13.03
C LEU A 52 5.13 28.26 14.42
N LEU A 53 6.36 28.26 14.94
CA LEU A 53 6.65 27.77 16.29
C LEU A 53 5.80 28.50 17.33
N HIS A 54 5.75 29.82 17.28
CA HIS A 54 4.92 30.62 18.19
C HIS A 54 3.44 30.24 18.14
N LYS A 55 2.89 30.07 16.92
CA LYS A 55 1.47 29.65 16.73
C LYS A 55 1.20 28.25 17.24
N LEU A 56 2.14 27.32 17.08
CA LEU A 56 2.01 25.93 17.57
C LEU A 56 2.05 25.88 19.11
N GLU A 57 2.99 26.60 19.73
CA GLU A 57 3.14 26.63 21.20
C GLU A 57 1.94 27.26 21.90
N HIS A 58 1.30 28.25 21.28
CA HIS A 58 0.20 28.99 21.85
C HIS A 58 -1.18 28.66 21.26
N GLU A 59 -1.23 27.61 20.38
CA GLU A 59 -2.45 27.18 19.70
C GLU A 59 -3.22 28.31 19.02
N VAL A 60 -2.48 29.13 18.21
CA VAL A 60 -3.05 30.30 17.54
C VAL A 60 -3.65 29.93 16.20
N PHE A 61 -4.97 29.98 16.11
CA PHE A 61 -5.76 29.75 14.88
C PHE A 61 -6.35 31.08 14.41
N ASP A 62 -5.55 31.88 13.73
CA ASP A 62 -5.89 33.26 13.34
C ASP A 62 -6.35 33.42 11.88
N ALA A 63 -6.64 32.34 11.19
CA ALA A 63 -7.13 32.37 9.82
C ALA A 63 -8.41 33.22 9.67
N GLY A 64 -9.31 33.18 10.65
CA GLY A 64 -10.55 33.97 10.66
C GLY A 64 -10.36 35.48 10.70
N GLU A 65 -9.17 35.99 11.06
CA GLU A 65 -8.83 37.42 11.02
C GLU A 65 -8.49 37.91 9.59
N MET A 66 -8.06 36.98 8.73
CA MET A 66 -7.56 37.25 7.38
C MET A 66 -8.52 36.82 6.28
N PHE A 67 -9.35 35.81 6.55
CA PHE A 67 -10.19 35.16 5.55
C PHE A 67 -11.65 35.11 5.96
N GLY A 68 -12.52 35.07 4.94
CA GLY A 68 -13.95 34.82 5.09
C GLY A 68 -14.42 33.69 4.18
N ILE A 69 -15.46 32.98 4.61
CA ILE A 69 -16.12 31.95 3.81
C ILE A 69 -17.36 32.60 3.16
N MET A 70 -17.42 32.54 1.84
CA MET A 70 -18.57 32.97 1.07
C MET A 70 -19.34 31.74 0.57
N GLN A 71 -20.65 31.79 0.67
CA GLN A 71 -21.55 30.90 -0.02
C GLN A 71 -21.90 31.49 -1.39
N VAL A 72 -21.69 30.73 -2.43
CA VAL A 72 -21.95 31.15 -3.82
C VAL A 72 -23.08 30.26 -4.38
N GLU A 73 -24.11 30.91 -4.89
CA GLU A 73 -25.12 30.22 -5.70
C GLU A 73 -24.64 30.25 -7.17
N GLU A 74 -24.49 29.09 -7.78
CA GLU A 74 -24.28 29.03 -9.23
C GLU A 74 -25.58 29.46 -9.94
N VAL A 75 -25.57 30.63 -10.53
CA VAL A 75 -26.61 31.05 -11.45
C VAL A 75 -26.25 30.45 -12.82
N GLU A 76 -27.03 29.47 -13.28
CA GLU A 76 -26.90 28.99 -14.66
C GLU A 76 -27.12 30.20 -15.62
N GLU A 77 -26.06 30.62 -16.30
CA GLU A 77 -26.22 31.52 -17.44
C GLU A 77 -27.04 30.79 -18.50
N GLU A 78 -28.22 31.30 -18.82
CA GLU A 78 -29.05 30.80 -19.92
C GLU A 78 -28.27 30.92 -21.23
N SER A 79 -27.64 29.81 -21.64
CA SER A 79 -27.03 29.74 -22.97
C SER A 79 -28.16 29.77 -24.04
N GLU A 80 -28.05 30.67 -24.99
CA GLU A 80 -29.01 30.82 -26.11
C GLU A 80 -28.97 29.66 -27.11
N ASP A 81 -28.18 28.62 -26.89
CA ASP A 81 -28.00 27.49 -27.80
C ASP A 81 -28.97 26.34 -27.46
N GLU A 82 -29.99 26.14 -28.34
CA GLU A 82 -31.00 25.08 -28.20
C GLU A 82 -30.43 23.65 -28.21
N ALA A 83 -29.26 23.42 -28.82
CA ALA A 83 -28.61 22.13 -28.86
C ALA A 83 -27.97 21.75 -27.49
N ALA A 84 -27.58 22.74 -26.70
CA ALA A 84 -27.07 22.53 -25.34
C ALA A 84 -28.20 22.18 -24.35
N ARG A 85 -29.42 22.67 -24.62
CA ARG A 85 -30.60 22.40 -23.77
C ARG A 85 -31.08 20.95 -23.82
N GLU A 86 -30.91 20.25 -24.94
CA GLU A 86 -31.31 18.83 -25.05
C GLU A 86 -30.32 17.87 -24.39
N ALA A 87 -29.06 18.21 -24.36
CA ALA A 87 -28.02 17.40 -23.69
C ALA A 87 -28.12 17.46 -22.14
N HIS A 88 -28.63 18.57 -21.59
CA HIS A 88 -28.78 18.76 -20.14
C HIS A 88 -30.12 18.27 -19.56
N LYS A 89 -31.13 17.97 -20.41
CA LYS A 89 -32.44 17.48 -19.94
C LYS A 89 -32.49 16.06 -19.37
N LYS A 90 -31.36 15.40 -19.16
CA LYS A 90 -31.31 13.99 -18.67
C LYS A 90 -30.81 13.79 -17.26
N LYS A 91 -30.91 14.75 -16.35
CA LYS A 91 -30.91 14.44 -14.88
C LYS A 91 -31.71 15.52 -14.15
N PRO A 92 -32.68 15.15 -13.31
CA PRO A 92 -33.20 16.11 -12.34
C PRO A 92 -32.11 16.34 -11.29
N ASN A 93 -31.62 17.56 -11.19
CA ASN A 93 -30.79 17.98 -10.07
C ASN A 93 -31.68 18.08 -8.82
N PRO A 94 -31.47 17.28 -7.77
CA PRO A 94 -32.04 17.59 -6.48
C PRO A 94 -31.09 18.51 -5.72
N GLY A 95 -31.43 19.78 -5.66
CA GLY A 95 -30.76 20.77 -4.82
C GLY A 95 -29.60 21.48 -5.52
N SER A 96 -29.64 22.81 -5.53
CA SER A 96 -28.48 23.65 -5.85
C SER A 96 -27.32 23.21 -4.96
N GLU A 97 -26.24 22.66 -5.55
CA GLU A 97 -25.02 22.38 -4.80
C GLU A 97 -24.49 23.72 -4.27
N LEU A 98 -24.56 23.91 -2.95
CA LEU A 98 -24.01 25.05 -2.27
C LEU A 98 -22.50 25.04 -2.46
N CYS A 99 -22.00 25.90 -3.32
CA CYS A 99 -20.56 26.08 -3.50
C CYS A 99 -20.06 27.10 -2.50
N TYR A 100 -18.96 26.78 -1.80
CA TYR A 100 -18.31 27.69 -0.89
C TYR A 100 -16.98 28.15 -1.46
N LYS A 101 -16.63 29.42 -1.19
CA LYS A 101 -15.32 29.99 -1.52
C LYS A 101 -14.73 30.65 -0.30
N VAL A 102 -13.42 30.54 -0.17
CA VAL A 102 -12.65 31.27 0.85
C VAL A 102 -11.99 32.47 0.16
N ILE A 103 -12.15 33.66 0.74
CA ILE A 103 -11.57 34.89 0.20
C ILE A 103 -10.76 35.62 1.27
N VAL A 104 -9.81 36.44 0.82
CA VAL A 104 -9.09 37.39 1.68
C VAL A 104 -10.03 38.50 2.07
N THR A 105 -10.22 38.72 3.38
CA THR A 105 -11.10 39.78 3.91
C THR A 105 -10.33 40.92 4.58
N ASN A 106 -9.03 40.73 4.84
CA ASN A 106 -8.19 41.80 5.39
C ASN A 106 -8.11 43.00 4.44
N GLU A 107 -8.37 44.20 4.93
CA GLU A 107 -8.41 45.43 4.13
C GLU A 107 -7.09 45.76 3.43
N ASN A 108 -5.97 45.33 4.00
CA ASN A 108 -4.64 45.53 3.43
C ASN A 108 -4.16 44.35 2.53
N GLY A 109 -5.05 43.37 2.25
CA GLY A 109 -4.67 42.16 1.58
C GLY A 109 -3.75 41.26 2.41
N LEU A 110 -2.95 40.46 1.76
CA LEU A 110 -2.00 39.52 2.39
C LEU A 110 -0.70 39.50 1.60
N GLN A 111 0.43 39.64 2.31
CA GLN A 111 1.75 39.63 1.69
C GLN A 111 2.48 38.35 1.97
N ALA A 112 2.96 37.69 0.93
CA ALA A 112 3.73 36.44 1.02
C ALA A 112 5.10 36.59 1.71
N ALA A 113 5.63 37.81 1.75
CA ALA A 113 6.90 38.08 2.42
C ALA A 113 6.74 38.28 3.95
N ASP A 114 5.53 38.52 4.45
CA ASP A 114 5.26 38.68 5.86
C ASP A 114 5.44 37.33 6.61
N PRO A 115 6.33 37.27 7.62
CA PRO A 115 6.51 36.06 8.44
C PRO A 115 5.23 35.56 9.15
N ASN A 116 4.25 36.43 9.33
CA ASN A 116 2.97 36.09 9.95
C ASN A 116 2.01 35.37 8.99
N SER A 117 2.30 35.36 7.68
CA SER A 117 1.43 34.79 6.65
C SER A 117 1.52 33.25 6.56
N ILE A 118 1.57 32.58 7.71
CA ILE A 118 1.40 31.14 7.83
C ILE A 118 0.28 30.84 8.82
N PHE A 119 -0.63 29.94 8.44
CA PHE A 119 -1.84 29.66 9.21
C PHE A 119 -1.94 28.20 9.57
N LEU A 120 -2.42 27.92 10.79
CA LEU A 120 -2.76 26.57 11.25
C LEU A 120 -4.22 26.29 10.91
N ILE A 121 -4.45 25.12 10.33
CA ILE A 121 -5.80 24.57 10.12
C ILE A 121 -5.91 23.31 10.97
N ASP A 122 -6.94 23.26 11.80
CA ASP A 122 -7.23 22.08 12.62
C ASP A 122 -7.86 20.95 11.79
N HIS A 123 -7.81 19.75 12.33
CA HIS A 123 -8.41 18.58 11.73
C HIS A 123 -9.71 18.22 12.45
N ALA A 124 -10.82 18.34 11.73
CA ALA A 124 -12.15 18.02 12.26
C ALA A 124 -12.34 16.54 12.53
N TRP A 125 -11.67 15.68 11.76
CA TRP A 125 -11.71 14.23 11.91
C TRP A 125 -10.40 13.63 11.43
N THR A 126 -9.88 12.69 12.23
CA THR A 126 -8.68 11.93 11.90
C THR A 126 -8.99 10.46 12.09
N CYS A 127 -8.73 9.65 11.07
CA CYS A 127 -9.03 8.22 11.10
C CYS A 127 -8.04 7.38 10.28
N ARG A 128 -8.00 6.10 10.58
CA ARG A 128 -7.60 5.07 9.61
C ARG A 128 -8.85 4.52 8.95
N VAL A 129 -8.82 4.27 7.64
CA VAL A 129 -10.02 3.88 6.86
C VAL A 129 -10.78 2.71 7.48
N GLN A 130 -10.06 1.72 7.99
CA GLN A 130 -10.65 0.55 8.65
C GLN A 130 -11.49 0.86 9.89
N HIS A 131 -11.27 2.00 10.54
CA HIS A 131 -11.99 2.43 11.75
C HIS A 131 -13.02 3.53 11.48
N ALA A 132 -13.08 4.06 10.25
CA ALA A 132 -13.90 5.21 9.92
C ALA A 132 -15.39 4.99 10.23
N ARG A 133 -15.96 3.87 9.82
CA ARG A 133 -17.36 3.51 10.10
C ARG A 133 -17.64 3.45 11.59
N GLN A 134 -16.79 2.74 12.32
CA GLN A 134 -16.96 2.60 13.77
C GLN A 134 -16.93 3.96 14.49
N GLN A 135 -16.00 4.84 14.08
CA GLN A 135 -15.90 6.18 14.65
C GLN A 135 -17.16 7.01 14.38
N LEU A 136 -17.69 7.00 13.15
CA LEU A 136 -18.92 7.70 12.80
C LEU A 136 -20.14 7.20 13.60
N GLN A 137 -20.15 5.92 13.92
CA GLN A 137 -21.23 5.31 14.71
C GLN A 137 -21.11 5.57 16.21
N GLN A 138 -19.89 5.65 16.75
CA GLN A 138 -19.65 5.62 18.19
C GLN A 138 -19.23 6.96 18.80
N ILE A 139 -18.56 7.84 18.04
CA ILE A 139 -18.12 9.13 18.57
C ILE A 139 -19.30 10.11 18.55
N PRO A 140 -19.77 10.60 19.73
CA PRO A 140 -20.90 11.51 19.80
C PRO A 140 -20.68 12.78 18.96
N GLY A 141 -21.66 13.13 18.13
CA GLY A 141 -21.64 14.34 17.30
C GLY A 141 -20.76 14.28 16.04
N LEU A 142 -19.91 13.28 15.89
CA LEU A 142 -19.00 13.20 14.74
C LEU A 142 -19.77 13.07 13.43
N LEU A 143 -20.76 12.18 13.36
CA LEU A 143 -21.57 12.00 12.15
C LEU A 143 -22.29 13.30 11.75
N HIS A 144 -22.86 14.05 12.71
CA HIS A 144 -23.52 15.31 12.45
C HIS A 144 -22.56 16.36 11.89
N ARG A 145 -21.36 16.49 12.49
CA ARG A 145 -20.35 17.42 12.03
C ARG A 145 -19.88 17.10 10.62
N MET A 146 -19.60 15.82 10.35
CA MET A 146 -19.14 15.39 9.01
C MET A 146 -20.25 15.51 7.97
N ALA A 147 -21.46 15.10 8.28
CA ALA A 147 -22.60 15.26 7.39
C ALA A 147 -22.83 16.74 7.01
N ASN A 148 -22.81 17.64 8.00
CA ASN A 148 -22.94 19.07 7.77
C ASN A 148 -21.79 19.65 6.92
N LEU A 149 -20.56 19.26 7.23
CA LEU A 149 -19.37 19.73 6.51
C LEU A 149 -19.37 19.24 5.06
N MET A 150 -19.82 18.01 4.82
CA MET A 150 -19.82 17.35 3.51
C MET A 150 -21.11 17.54 2.70
N GLY A 151 -22.10 18.27 3.23
CA GLY A 151 -23.38 18.50 2.56
C GLY A 151 -24.29 17.28 2.51
N VAL A 152 -24.12 16.34 3.43
CA VAL A 152 -24.98 15.15 3.59
C VAL A 152 -26.16 15.51 4.48
N GLU A 153 -27.39 15.32 4.00
CA GLU A 153 -28.60 15.56 4.78
C GLU A 153 -28.75 14.49 5.88
N PHE A 154 -28.64 14.91 7.12
CA PHE A 154 -28.85 14.04 8.27
C PHE A 154 -29.49 14.81 9.41
N HIS A 155 -30.74 14.48 9.73
CA HIS A 155 -31.55 15.12 10.75
C HIS A 155 -31.84 14.23 11.94
N GLY A 156 -31.34 12.99 11.93
CA GLY A 156 -31.54 12.01 13.00
C GLY A 156 -30.74 12.32 14.27
N GLU A 157 -31.22 11.85 15.42
CA GLU A 157 -30.49 11.94 16.68
C GLU A 157 -29.42 10.85 16.82
N LEU A 158 -29.68 9.67 16.26
CA LEU A 158 -28.78 8.52 16.30
C LEU A 158 -28.21 8.21 14.91
N PRO A 159 -26.94 7.74 14.83
CA PRO A 159 -26.36 7.34 13.56
C PRO A 159 -27.20 6.29 12.83
N SER A 160 -27.63 6.63 11.60
CA SER A 160 -28.26 5.68 10.69
C SER A 160 -27.21 5.07 9.77
N ALA A 161 -27.39 3.81 9.36
CA ALA A 161 -26.47 3.15 8.43
C ALA A 161 -26.36 3.92 7.10
N GLU A 162 -27.48 4.45 6.60
CA GLU A 162 -27.53 5.23 5.37
C GLU A 162 -26.70 6.52 5.44
N ALA A 163 -26.84 7.30 6.51
CA ALA A 163 -26.07 8.53 6.70
C ALA A 163 -24.57 8.24 6.87
N VAL A 164 -24.22 7.17 7.57
CA VAL A 164 -22.83 6.71 7.71
C VAL A 164 -22.27 6.33 6.35
N ASP A 165 -23.00 5.57 5.53
CA ASP A 165 -22.56 5.18 4.19
C ASP A 165 -22.38 6.39 3.27
N GLN A 166 -23.28 7.36 3.32
CA GLN A 166 -23.16 8.60 2.53
C GLN A 166 -21.92 9.42 2.94
N VAL A 167 -21.66 9.57 4.24
CA VAL A 167 -20.46 10.28 4.72
C VAL A 167 -19.19 9.53 4.31
N LEU A 168 -19.17 8.21 4.38
CA LEU A 168 -18.02 7.40 3.95
C LEU A 168 -17.77 7.49 2.42
N GLU A 169 -18.80 7.72 1.63
CA GLU A 169 -18.64 7.96 0.18
C GLU A 169 -18.15 9.38 -0.10
N GLU A 170 -18.75 10.39 0.55
CA GLU A 170 -18.41 11.80 0.32
C GLU A 170 -17.03 12.18 0.92
N MET A 171 -16.58 11.50 1.96
CA MET A 171 -15.31 11.84 2.62
C MET A 171 -14.11 11.89 1.67
N TRP A 172 -14.15 11.16 0.56
CA TRP A 172 -13.06 11.11 -0.43
C TRP A 172 -12.85 12.42 -1.19
N LYS A 173 -13.81 13.33 -1.15
CA LYS A 173 -13.68 14.70 -1.66
C LYS A 173 -13.05 15.65 -0.63
N PHE A 174 -13.03 15.31 0.64
CA PHE A 174 -12.62 16.19 1.75
C PHE A 174 -11.37 15.72 2.48
N ASN A 175 -11.08 14.43 2.47
CA ASN A 175 -9.97 13.89 3.23
C ASN A 175 -8.62 14.11 2.54
N GLN A 176 -7.59 14.13 3.36
CA GLN A 176 -6.18 14.13 2.98
C GLN A 176 -5.44 13.10 3.83
N THR A 177 -4.19 12.81 3.49
CA THR A 177 -3.45 11.73 4.15
C THR A 177 -2.01 12.13 4.45
N TYR A 178 -1.47 11.53 5.50
CA TYR A 178 -0.05 11.52 5.81
C TYR A 178 0.35 10.17 6.42
N GLN A 179 1.65 9.91 6.44
CA GLN A 179 2.22 8.72 7.08
C GLN A 179 3.31 9.12 8.07
N LEU A 180 3.41 8.37 9.17
CA LEU A 180 4.54 8.48 10.07
C LEU A 180 5.76 7.77 9.46
N SER A 181 6.95 8.38 9.57
CA SER A 181 8.20 7.85 9.01
C SER A 181 8.84 6.77 9.88
N HIS A 182 8.42 6.65 11.14
CA HIS A 182 8.98 5.73 12.15
C HIS A 182 7.85 5.05 12.92
N GLY A 183 8.20 3.98 13.64
CA GLY A 183 7.26 3.14 14.36
C GLY A 183 7.08 1.76 13.73
N THR A 184 6.12 0.99 14.23
CA THR A 184 5.75 -0.34 13.73
C THR A 184 5.10 -0.25 12.34
N ALA A 185 4.93 -1.40 11.68
CA ALA A 185 4.22 -1.45 10.39
C ALA A 185 2.78 -0.94 10.51
N GLU A 186 2.12 -1.24 11.63
CA GLU A 186 0.77 -0.79 11.94
C GLU A 186 0.69 0.73 12.19
N GLU A 187 1.69 1.30 12.84
CA GLU A 187 1.78 2.75 13.08
C GLU A 187 2.04 3.53 11.79
N LYS A 188 2.74 2.92 10.83
CA LYS A 188 3.03 3.51 9.52
C LYS A 188 1.88 3.42 8.50
N VAL A 189 0.78 2.75 8.83
CA VAL A 189 -0.43 2.76 7.99
C VAL A 189 -0.90 4.21 7.80
N PRO A 190 -1.27 4.63 6.57
CA PRO A 190 -1.69 6.00 6.30
C PRO A 190 -2.80 6.48 7.23
N VAL A 191 -2.63 7.68 7.74
CA VAL A 191 -3.64 8.40 8.51
C VAL A 191 -4.39 9.32 7.57
N TRP A 192 -5.71 9.25 7.58
CA TRP A 192 -6.58 10.14 6.80
C TRP A 192 -7.24 11.16 7.72
N TYR A 193 -7.39 12.38 7.24
CA TYR A 193 -8.00 13.47 8.00
C TYR A 193 -8.85 14.38 7.13
N VAL A 194 -9.85 14.96 7.75
CA VAL A 194 -10.70 16.00 7.18
C VAL A 194 -10.34 17.31 7.91
N MET A 195 -9.99 18.35 7.18
CA MET A 195 -9.76 19.67 7.77
C MET A 195 -11.04 20.22 8.39
N ASP A 196 -10.89 21.24 9.25
CA ASP A 196 -12.01 21.98 9.79
C ASP A 196 -12.87 22.66 8.70
N GLU A 197 -13.92 23.33 9.10
CA GLU A 197 -14.86 23.98 8.21
C GLU A 197 -14.20 25.03 7.31
N PHE A 198 -13.16 25.70 7.78
CA PHE A 198 -12.38 26.65 6.98
C PHE A 198 -11.55 25.93 5.91
N GLY A 199 -10.69 25.00 6.30
CA GLY A 199 -9.81 24.29 5.39
C GLY A 199 -10.56 23.49 4.33
N SER A 200 -11.70 22.89 4.72
CA SER A 200 -12.56 22.10 3.84
C SER A 200 -13.32 22.93 2.78
N ARG A 201 -13.36 24.25 2.92
CA ARG A 201 -13.99 25.16 1.94
C ARG A 201 -13.02 25.73 0.91
N ILE A 202 -11.72 25.50 1.07
CA ILE A 202 -10.70 25.94 0.10
C ILE A 202 -10.85 25.09 -1.17
N GLN A 203 -11.05 25.76 -2.32
CA GLN A 203 -11.28 25.14 -3.59
C GLN A 203 -9.99 24.88 -4.38
N HIS A 204 -10.10 24.07 -5.42
CA HIS A 204 -9.01 23.77 -6.34
C HIS A 204 -8.75 24.90 -7.33
N ALA A 205 -7.47 25.12 -7.65
CA ALA A 205 -7.04 25.85 -8.84
C ALA A 205 -5.75 25.22 -9.39
N ASP A 206 -5.62 25.16 -10.72
CA ASP A 206 -4.37 24.70 -11.37
C ASP A 206 -3.21 25.68 -11.16
N VAL A 207 -3.53 26.97 -10.94
CA VAL A 207 -2.60 28.00 -10.51
C VAL A 207 -3.06 28.49 -9.13
N PRO A 208 -2.68 27.79 -8.06
CA PRO A 208 -3.19 28.08 -6.73
C PRO A 208 -2.62 29.35 -6.15
N SER A 209 -3.39 30.02 -5.31
CA SER A 209 -2.92 31.18 -4.53
C SER A 209 -2.17 30.80 -3.26
N PHE A 210 -2.42 29.59 -2.75
CA PHE A 210 -1.82 29.06 -1.52
C PHE A 210 -1.24 27.65 -1.72
N ALA A 211 -0.29 27.31 -0.85
CA ALA A 211 0.15 25.93 -0.64
C ALA A 211 -0.33 25.43 0.72
N THR A 212 -0.53 24.13 0.82
CA THR A 212 -0.88 23.43 2.06
C THR A 212 0.01 22.21 2.25
N ALA A 213 0.29 21.86 3.50
CA ALA A 213 0.97 20.62 3.84
C ALA A 213 0.51 20.10 5.20
N PRO A 214 0.34 18.78 5.37
CA PRO A 214 0.16 18.20 6.69
C PRO A 214 1.45 18.36 7.49
N PHE A 215 1.31 18.64 8.77
CA PHE A 215 2.43 18.85 9.69
C PHE A 215 2.15 18.19 11.03
N PHE A 216 2.99 17.24 11.41
CA PHE A 216 2.92 16.56 12.70
C PHE A 216 3.82 17.27 13.72
N TYR A 217 3.21 17.91 14.70
CA TYR A 217 3.93 18.59 15.77
C TYR A 217 4.26 17.60 16.88
N THR A 218 5.49 17.11 16.87
CA THR A 218 5.95 16.03 17.76
C THR A 218 5.78 16.32 19.25
N PRO A 219 6.06 17.54 19.78
CA PRO A 219 5.91 17.79 21.20
C PRO A 219 4.51 17.58 21.75
N GLN A 220 3.48 17.87 20.95
CA GLN A 220 2.07 17.70 21.33
C GLN A 220 1.45 16.42 20.78
N GLN A 221 2.15 15.69 19.89
CA GLN A 221 1.62 14.52 19.19
C GLN A 221 0.33 14.81 18.41
N VAL A 222 0.24 16.00 17.81
CA VAL A 222 -0.92 16.48 17.06
C VAL A 222 -0.50 16.84 15.64
N ALA A 223 -1.37 16.52 14.67
CA ALA A 223 -1.20 16.92 13.29
C ALA A 223 -2.10 18.12 12.96
N TYR A 224 -1.54 19.06 12.22
CA TYR A 224 -2.21 20.22 11.66
C TYR A 224 -2.03 20.26 10.15
N THR A 225 -2.82 21.06 9.46
CA THR A 225 -2.50 21.50 8.09
C THR A 225 -1.94 22.90 8.14
N LEU A 226 -0.79 23.11 7.51
CA LEU A 226 -0.19 24.42 7.31
C LEU A 226 -0.72 25.02 6.02
N LEU A 227 -1.05 26.31 6.05
CA LEU A 227 -1.50 27.10 4.89
C LEU A 227 -0.62 28.34 4.76
N TRP A 228 -0.03 28.57 3.60
CA TRP A 228 0.79 29.76 3.33
C TRP A 228 0.61 30.26 1.90
N PRO A 229 0.67 31.60 1.66
CA PRO A 229 0.49 32.18 0.34
C PRO A 229 1.69 31.92 -0.58
N LEU A 230 1.42 31.70 -1.86
CA LEU A 230 2.44 31.59 -2.91
C LEU A 230 2.78 32.92 -3.58
N ARG A 231 1.92 33.92 -3.42
CA ARG A 231 2.05 35.29 -3.91
C ARG A 231 1.32 36.27 -2.99
N ASP A 232 1.51 37.53 -3.22
CA ASP A 232 0.68 38.57 -2.57
C ASP A 232 -0.76 38.46 -3.10
N LEU A 233 -1.72 38.75 -2.22
CA LEU A 233 -3.14 38.77 -2.54
C LEU A 233 -3.79 40.08 -2.06
N ASP A 234 -4.67 40.58 -2.90
CA ASP A 234 -5.54 41.70 -2.56
C ASP A 234 -6.80 41.25 -1.82
N THR A 235 -7.47 42.17 -1.15
CA THR A 235 -8.78 41.93 -0.55
C THR A 235 -9.78 41.43 -1.60
N GLY A 236 -10.52 40.38 -1.28
CA GLY A 236 -11.50 39.76 -2.16
C GLY A 236 -10.94 38.68 -3.07
N GLU A 237 -9.62 38.48 -3.15
CA GLU A 237 -9.05 37.39 -3.91
C GLU A 237 -9.33 36.03 -3.24
N GLU A 238 -9.55 34.99 -4.07
CA GLU A 238 -9.87 33.65 -3.60
C GLU A 238 -8.65 32.89 -3.10
N VAL A 239 -8.81 32.21 -1.98
CA VAL A 239 -7.86 31.25 -1.42
C VAL A 239 -8.08 29.90 -2.10
N THR A 240 -7.10 29.45 -2.87
CA THR A 240 -7.15 28.19 -3.60
C THR A 240 -5.89 27.35 -3.34
N ARG A 241 -6.02 26.04 -3.50
CA ARG A 241 -4.89 25.10 -3.46
C ARG A 241 -4.96 24.13 -4.62
N ASP A 242 -3.84 23.50 -4.98
CA ASP A 242 -3.83 22.46 -5.99
C ASP A 242 -4.19 21.09 -5.36
N PHE A 243 -5.30 20.50 -5.78
CA PHE A 243 -5.73 19.18 -5.29
C PHE A 243 -4.90 18.03 -5.89
N ALA A 244 -4.22 18.28 -7.01
CA ALA A 244 -3.32 17.34 -7.66
C ALA A 244 -1.84 17.76 -7.54
N TYR A 245 -1.48 18.36 -6.40
CA TYR A 245 -0.14 18.89 -6.15
C TYR A 245 0.97 17.87 -6.43
N GLY A 246 1.99 18.31 -7.11
CA GLY A 246 3.17 17.50 -7.45
C GLY A 246 3.04 16.64 -8.71
N GLU A 247 1.84 16.55 -9.32
CA GLU A 247 1.64 15.84 -10.57
C GLU A 247 1.70 16.80 -11.76
N THR A 248 2.52 16.48 -12.75
CA THR A 248 2.75 17.31 -13.95
C THR A 248 2.13 16.73 -15.21
N ASP A 249 1.86 15.42 -15.26
CA ASP A 249 1.20 14.78 -16.41
C ASP A 249 -0.28 15.20 -16.50
N PRO A 250 -0.70 15.85 -17.61
CA PRO A 250 -2.07 16.36 -17.71
C PRO A 250 -3.15 15.28 -17.63
N LEU A 251 -2.89 14.09 -18.17
CA LEU A 251 -3.83 12.97 -18.13
C LEU A 251 -3.97 12.40 -16.71
N VAL A 252 -2.86 12.26 -16.00
CA VAL A 252 -2.88 11.82 -14.60
C VAL A 252 -3.55 12.86 -13.71
N ARG A 253 -3.26 14.16 -13.92
CA ARG A 253 -3.97 15.24 -13.20
C ARG A 253 -5.48 15.19 -13.41
N ARG A 254 -5.93 14.99 -14.66
CA ARG A 254 -7.34 14.84 -15.00
C ARG A 254 -7.97 13.67 -14.23
N CYS A 255 -7.26 12.54 -14.12
CA CYS A 255 -7.72 11.39 -13.34
C CYS A 255 -7.80 11.70 -11.84
N MET A 256 -6.79 12.37 -11.29
CA MET A 256 -6.73 12.73 -9.86
C MET A 256 -7.85 13.69 -9.47
N LEU A 257 -8.29 14.54 -10.38
CA LEU A 257 -9.34 15.56 -10.15
C LEU A 257 -10.76 15.04 -10.36
N LEU A 258 -10.93 13.80 -10.82
CA LEU A 258 -12.26 13.20 -11.06
C LEU A 258 -13.24 13.29 -9.87
N PRO A 259 -12.82 13.18 -8.59
CA PRO A 259 -13.74 13.36 -7.47
C PRO A 259 -14.43 14.71 -7.44
N TRP A 260 -13.80 15.76 -7.97
CA TRP A 260 -14.32 17.13 -7.99
C TRP A 260 -14.75 17.61 -9.39
N ALA A 261 -14.11 17.09 -10.42
CA ALA A 261 -14.40 17.44 -11.82
C ALA A 261 -14.62 16.16 -12.65
N PRO A 262 -15.84 15.60 -12.64
CA PRO A 262 -16.15 14.38 -13.37
C PRO A 262 -15.84 14.51 -14.86
N SER A 263 -15.17 13.52 -15.42
CA SER A 263 -14.89 13.45 -16.85
C SER A 263 -14.85 12.00 -17.35
N ASP A 264 -14.99 11.83 -18.66
CA ASP A 264 -14.98 10.53 -19.32
C ASP A 264 -13.59 10.24 -19.90
N LEU A 265 -13.03 9.09 -19.59
CA LEU A 265 -11.72 8.60 -20.08
C LEU A 265 -11.87 7.34 -20.95
N LEU A 266 -13.01 7.13 -21.57
CA LEU A 266 -13.28 5.94 -22.40
C LEU A 266 -12.46 5.89 -23.68
N ASP A 267 -11.91 7.01 -24.13
CA ASP A 267 -10.95 7.13 -25.22
C ASP A 267 -9.53 6.67 -24.83
N VAL A 268 -9.23 6.60 -23.53
CA VAL A 268 -7.96 6.09 -23.02
C VAL A 268 -7.98 4.57 -23.03
N SER A 269 -6.90 3.95 -23.51
CA SER A 269 -6.78 2.50 -23.47
C SER A 269 -6.74 1.97 -22.03
N ALA A 270 -7.56 0.97 -21.74
CA ALA A 270 -7.54 0.24 -20.47
C ALA A 270 -6.41 -0.82 -20.41
N ARG A 271 -5.65 -1.00 -21.48
CA ARG A 271 -4.60 -2.00 -21.59
C ARG A 271 -3.29 -1.47 -21.01
N THR A 272 -2.61 -2.31 -20.28
CA THR A 272 -1.33 -2.00 -19.63
C THR A 272 -0.24 -2.88 -20.24
N PRO A 273 0.56 -2.36 -21.18
CA PRO A 273 1.69 -3.10 -21.73
C PRO A 273 2.74 -3.35 -20.62
N GLU A 274 3.59 -4.33 -20.85
CA GLU A 274 4.72 -4.59 -19.96
C GLU A 274 5.59 -3.32 -19.87
N PRO A 275 6.04 -2.92 -18.65
CA PRO A 275 6.94 -1.79 -18.48
C PRO A 275 8.27 -1.97 -19.20
N PRO A 276 8.98 -0.88 -19.55
CA PRO A 276 10.30 -0.95 -20.14
C PRO A 276 11.36 -1.45 -19.14
N ALA A 277 12.54 -1.81 -19.66
CA ALA A 277 13.63 -2.37 -18.85
C ALA A 277 14.08 -1.43 -17.71
N GLU A 278 14.00 -0.13 -17.92
CA GLU A 278 14.35 0.90 -16.93
C GLU A 278 13.51 0.82 -15.65
N TYR A 279 12.25 0.41 -15.77
CA TYR A 279 11.37 0.17 -14.62
C TYR A 279 11.93 -0.94 -13.71
N TYR A 280 12.35 -2.04 -14.28
CA TYR A 280 12.94 -3.17 -13.54
C TYR A 280 14.33 -2.84 -13.02
N GLN A 281 15.11 -2.09 -13.79
CA GLN A 281 16.44 -1.63 -13.38
C GLN A 281 16.36 -0.73 -12.14
N ALA A 282 15.40 0.19 -12.09
CA ALA A 282 15.17 1.06 -10.93
C ALA A 282 14.84 0.26 -9.66
N ILE A 283 14.11 -0.85 -9.79
CA ILE A 283 13.80 -1.74 -8.65
C ILE A 283 15.07 -2.42 -8.12
N LEU A 284 15.95 -2.90 -9.00
CA LEU A 284 17.25 -3.47 -8.59
C LEU A 284 18.11 -2.45 -7.83
N GLU A 285 18.15 -1.22 -8.32
CA GLU A 285 18.92 -0.13 -7.71
C GLU A 285 18.35 0.26 -6.33
N GLU A 286 17.02 0.36 -6.22
CA GLU A 286 16.34 0.62 -4.95
C GLU A 286 16.62 -0.47 -3.93
N ASN A 287 16.57 -1.74 -4.36
CA ASN A 287 16.89 -2.89 -3.54
C ASN A 287 18.38 -3.01 -3.19
N LYS A 288 19.24 -2.25 -3.85
CA LYS A 288 20.72 -2.32 -3.73
C LYS A 288 21.26 -3.72 -4.01
N GLU A 289 20.62 -4.42 -4.91
CA GLU A 289 20.99 -5.78 -5.28
C GLU A 289 22.10 -5.76 -6.35
N LYS A 290 23.16 -6.53 -6.10
CA LYS A 290 24.30 -6.66 -7.01
C LYS A 290 24.25 -8.04 -7.67
N LEU A 291 24.00 -8.07 -8.97
CA LEU A 291 23.87 -9.30 -9.73
C LEU A 291 25.18 -10.10 -9.76
N PRO A 292 25.10 -11.44 -9.72
CA PRO A 292 26.27 -12.31 -9.73
C PRO A 292 27.01 -12.25 -11.07
N LEU A 293 28.27 -12.64 -11.05
CA LEU A 293 29.00 -13.04 -12.26
C LEU A 293 28.60 -14.47 -12.65
N ALA A 294 28.80 -14.79 -13.92
CA ALA A 294 28.60 -16.16 -14.38
C ALA A 294 29.56 -17.12 -13.68
N ILE A 295 29.01 -18.23 -13.16
CA ILE A 295 29.76 -19.30 -12.53
C ILE A 295 29.29 -20.65 -13.07
N ASP A 296 30.15 -21.64 -12.99
CA ASP A 296 29.80 -23.02 -13.28
C ASP A 296 29.09 -23.65 -12.06
N PRO A 297 28.17 -24.60 -12.30
CA PRO A 297 27.56 -25.36 -11.20
C PRO A 297 28.62 -26.07 -10.35
N ALA A 298 28.52 -25.96 -9.03
CA ALA A 298 29.41 -26.65 -8.12
C ALA A 298 29.19 -28.17 -8.20
N VAL A 299 30.28 -28.92 -8.36
CA VAL A 299 30.28 -30.39 -8.28
C VAL A 299 30.79 -30.79 -6.90
N ARG A 300 29.99 -31.58 -6.19
CA ARG A 300 30.34 -32.08 -4.87
C ARG A 300 30.51 -33.60 -4.87
N PRO A 301 31.40 -34.14 -4.03
CA PRO A 301 31.54 -35.61 -3.90
C PRO A 301 30.22 -36.26 -3.46
N SER A 302 29.99 -37.47 -3.89
CA SER A 302 28.89 -38.27 -3.39
C SER A 302 28.98 -38.44 -1.87
N GLY A 303 27.87 -38.22 -1.17
CA GLY A 303 27.84 -38.34 0.29
C GLY A 303 28.39 -37.10 1.04
N HIS A 304 28.66 -35.97 0.35
CA HIS A 304 29.09 -34.74 1.00
C HIS A 304 28.08 -34.30 2.07
N ILE A 305 28.58 -33.96 3.26
CA ILE A 305 27.79 -33.41 4.36
C ILE A 305 27.86 -31.89 4.30
N PHE A 306 26.71 -31.24 4.10
CA PHE A 306 26.62 -29.79 3.94
C PHE A 306 26.58 -29.10 5.29
N LYS A 307 27.38 -28.06 5.47
CA LYS A 307 27.31 -27.14 6.61
C LYS A 307 26.30 -26.04 6.30
N VAL A 308 25.26 -25.97 7.09
CA VAL A 308 24.18 -24.99 6.96
C VAL A 308 24.33 -23.88 7.98
N HIS A 309 24.40 -22.65 7.51
CA HIS A 309 24.26 -21.46 8.34
C HIS A 309 22.87 -20.85 8.10
N THR A 310 22.11 -20.62 9.15
CA THR A 310 20.75 -20.09 9.07
C THR A 310 20.39 -19.30 10.33
N ASP A 311 19.60 -18.25 10.13
CA ASP A 311 18.91 -17.50 11.18
C ASP A 311 17.41 -17.85 11.28
N VAL A 312 16.95 -18.81 10.48
CA VAL A 312 15.55 -19.26 10.48
C VAL A 312 15.35 -20.36 11.53
N GLN A 313 14.61 -20.05 12.59
CA GLN A 313 14.42 -20.94 13.74
C GLN A 313 13.75 -22.27 13.38
N GLN A 314 12.81 -22.26 12.43
CA GLN A 314 12.12 -23.47 11.97
C GLN A 314 13.09 -24.45 11.29
N VAL A 315 14.08 -23.95 10.55
CA VAL A 315 15.13 -24.77 9.95
C VAL A 315 16.03 -25.40 11.03
N LEU A 316 16.45 -24.59 12.02
CA LEU A 316 17.24 -25.07 13.14
C LEU A 316 16.51 -26.16 13.95
N GLY A 317 15.20 -26.02 14.12
CA GLY A 317 14.38 -26.96 14.89
C GLY A 317 13.97 -28.24 14.15
N HIS A 318 13.92 -28.23 12.81
CA HIS A 318 13.30 -29.30 12.04
C HIS A 318 14.16 -29.93 10.95
N LEU A 319 15.31 -29.33 10.59
CA LEU A 319 16.22 -29.98 9.65
C LEU A 319 17.07 -31.01 10.40
N THR A 320 16.73 -32.27 10.18
CA THR A 320 17.37 -33.44 10.84
C THR A 320 17.99 -34.42 9.84
N HIS A 321 17.96 -34.09 8.57
CA HIS A 321 18.50 -34.94 7.52
C HIS A 321 20.03 -35.16 7.70
N PRO A 322 20.53 -36.41 7.61
CA PRO A 322 21.92 -36.73 7.98
C PRO A 322 22.98 -36.13 7.05
N ARG A 323 22.58 -35.63 5.87
CA ARG A 323 23.47 -34.96 4.93
C ARG A 323 23.70 -33.47 5.27
N PHE A 324 23.08 -32.95 6.34
CA PHE A 324 23.19 -31.54 6.77
C PHE A 324 23.61 -31.43 8.21
N THR A 325 24.52 -30.52 8.50
CA THR A 325 24.95 -30.14 9.85
C THR A 325 24.90 -28.61 9.96
N PHE A 326 24.72 -28.08 11.16
CA PHE A 326 24.71 -26.64 11.38
C PHE A 326 26.09 -26.08 11.71
N THR A 327 26.37 -24.87 11.25
CA THR A 327 27.54 -24.09 11.62
C THR A 327 27.17 -22.69 12.08
N GLN A 328 27.88 -22.17 13.09
CA GLN A 328 27.70 -20.79 13.54
C GLN A 328 28.49 -19.80 12.66
N SER A 329 29.44 -20.28 11.90
CA SER A 329 30.28 -19.46 11.03
C SER A 329 29.65 -19.39 9.62
N GLU A 330 29.19 -18.22 9.21
CA GLU A 330 28.76 -17.98 7.83
C GLU A 330 29.88 -18.28 6.82
N ALA A 331 31.14 -17.98 7.19
CA ALA A 331 32.30 -18.20 6.32
C ALA A 331 32.56 -19.68 6.04
N ASP A 332 32.18 -20.58 6.92
CA ASP A 332 32.39 -22.02 6.80
C ASP A 332 31.19 -22.75 6.17
N ALA A 333 30.11 -22.02 5.87
CA ALA A 333 28.88 -22.61 5.38
C ALA A 333 29.00 -23.09 3.93
N ASP A 334 28.39 -24.22 3.65
CA ASP A 334 28.09 -24.70 2.29
C ASP A 334 26.73 -24.21 1.78
N VAL A 335 25.81 -23.95 2.72
CA VAL A 335 24.45 -23.46 2.48
C VAL A 335 24.18 -22.27 3.39
N LEU A 336 23.78 -21.17 2.79
CA LEU A 336 23.26 -19.99 3.49
C LEU A 336 21.72 -19.98 3.34
N TYR A 337 21.01 -20.24 4.43
CA TYR A 337 19.56 -20.18 4.47
C TYR A 337 19.13 -18.98 5.31
N ASN A 338 18.99 -17.82 4.67
CA ASN A 338 18.77 -16.54 5.31
C ASN A 338 17.29 -16.15 5.35
N PHE A 339 16.86 -15.56 6.46
CA PHE A 339 15.53 -14.96 6.59
C PHE A 339 15.42 -13.65 5.79
N SER A 340 16.44 -12.80 5.86
CA SER A 340 16.49 -11.52 5.16
C SER A 340 16.91 -11.64 3.71
N HIS A 341 16.58 -10.64 2.89
CA HIS A 341 17.01 -10.57 1.51
C HIS A 341 18.52 -10.44 1.39
N PHE A 342 19.13 -11.35 0.64
CA PHE A 342 20.52 -11.29 0.24
C PHE A 342 20.71 -10.28 -0.87
N LYS A 343 21.80 -9.52 -0.86
CA LYS A 343 21.98 -8.39 -1.79
C LYS A 343 23.24 -8.49 -2.65
N ASP A 344 24.34 -8.95 -2.10
CA ASP A 344 25.65 -8.94 -2.78
C ASP A 344 25.99 -10.30 -3.41
N TYR A 345 25.20 -10.70 -4.39
CA TYR A 345 25.46 -11.90 -5.18
C TYR A 345 26.76 -11.81 -5.99
N ARG A 346 27.17 -10.61 -6.35
CA ARG A 346 28.43 -10.39 -7.08
C ARG A 346 29.63 -10.84 -6.28
N ARG A 347 29.71 -10.37 -5.06
CA ARG A 347 30.79 -10.74 -4.14
C ARG A 347 30.78 -12.24 -3.86
N LEU A 348 29.61 -12.81 -3.59
CA LEU A 348 29.49 -14.24 -3.33
C LEU A 348 29.93 -15.08 -4.51
N SER A 349 29.56 -14.71 -5.73
CA SER A 349 29.96 -15.42 -6.96
C SER A 349 31.47 -15.35 -7.24
N GLN A 350 32.13 -14.30 -6.78
CA GLN A 350 33.59 -14.13 -6.93
C GLN A 350 34.39 -14.87 -5.85
N GLU A 351 33.99 -14.70 -4.59
CA GLU A 351 34.76 -15.19 -3.44
C GLU A 351 34.40 -16.63 -3.06
N ARG A 352 33.11 -17.00 -3.18
CA ARG A 352 32.58 -18.29 -2.70
C ARG A 352 31.54 -18.86 -3.66
N PRO A 353 31.86 -19.12 -4.93
CA PRO A 353 30.90 -19.52 -5.95
C PRO A 353 30.20 -20.88 -5.67
N HIS A 354 30.77 -21.69 -4.78
CA HIS A 354 30.25 -23.02 -4.40
C HIS A 354 29.17 -22.96 -3.31
N VAL A 355 28.94 -21.81 -2.66
CA VAL A 355 27.97 -21.67 -1.58
C VAL A 355 26.56 -21.58 -2.16
N LEU A 356 25.68 -22.42 -1.63
CA LEU A 356 24.27 -22.47 -2.02
C LEU A 356 23.45 -21.47 -1.20
N LEU A 357 22.49 -20.83 -1.82
CA LEU A 357 21.56 -19.86 -1.22
C LEU A 357 20.11 -20.30 -1.34
N ASN A 358 19.25 -19.85 -0.40
CA ASN A 358 17.80 -20.01 -0.47
C ASN A 358 17.06 -18.88 -1.20
N GLN A 359 17.74 -18.15 -2.06
CA GLN A 359 17.20 -16.97 -2.76
C GLN A 359 17.76 -16.88 -4.18
N PHE A 360 16.97 -16.29 -5.09
CA PHE A 360 17.42 -15.92 -6.42
C PHE A 360 17.59 -14.41 -6.54
N PRO A 361 18.57 -13.95 -7.32
CA PRO A 361 18.63 -12.54 -7.71
C PRO A 361 17.39 -12.16 -8.53
N CYS A 362 16.89 -10.95 -8.36
CA CYS A 362 15.68 -10.41 -9.00
C CYS A 362 14.36 -11.07 -8.58
N GLU A 363 14.30 -11.77 -7.49
CA GLU A 363 13.05 -12.45 -7.07
C GLU A 363 11.92 -11.51 -6.65
N SER A 364 12.21 -10.21 -6.41
CA SER A 364 11.18 -9.18 -6.23
C SER A 364 10.20 -9.09 -7.40
N LEU A 365 10.60 -9.54 -8.59
CA LEU A 365 9.72 -9.68 -9.75
C LEU A 365 8.51 -10.59 -9.50
N LEU A 366 8.65 -11.56 -8.59
CA LEU A 366 7.56 -12.45 -8.17
C LEU A 366 6.85 -11.96 -6.91
N THR A 367 7.60 -11.38 -5.97
CA THR A 367 7.12 -11.15 -4.60
C THR A 367 6.55 -9.75 -4.38
N VAL A 368 6.83 -8.80 -5.26
CA VAL A 368 6.26 -7.46 -5.25
C VAL A 368 5.05 -7.43 -6.19
N LYS A 369 3.90 -7.00 -5.70
CA LYS A 369 2.60 -7.21 -6.38
C LYS A 369 2.49 -6.55 -7.76
N ASP A 370 3.04 -5.36 -7.95
CA ASP A 370 3.04 -4.69 -9.26
C ASP A 370 4.00 -5.36 -10.26
N CYS A 371 5.14 -5.84 -9.80
CA CYS A 371 6.07 -6.61 -10.61
C CYS A 371 5.46 -7.94 -11.04
N LEU A 372 4.80 -8.64 -10.12
CA LEU A 372 4.07 -9.89 -10.41
C LEU A 372 3.04 -9.67 -11.53
N ALA A 373 2.24 -8.61 -11.41
CA ALA A 373 1.27 -8.24 -12.44
C ALA A 373 1.92 -7.95 -13.79
N SER A 374 3.03 -7.22 -13.80
CA SER A 374 3.79 -6.88 -15.02
C SER A 374 4.33 -8.11 -15.73
N ILE A 375 4.92 -9.03 -14.98
CA ILE A 375 5.45 -10.29 -15.52
C ILE A 375 4.31 -11.21 -16.01
N ALA A 376 3.22 -11.29 -15.30
CA ALA A 376 2.08 -12.12 -15.67
C ALA A 376 1.48 -11.73 -17.05
N ARG A 377 1.61 -10.48 -17.47
CA ARG A 377 1.18 -10.03 -18.79
C ARG A 377 1.92 -10.71 -19.94
N ARG A 378 3.11 -11.25 -19.71
CA ARG A 378 3.81 -12.09 -20.70
C ARG A 378 3.07 -13.39 -21.01
N ALA A 379 2.33 -13.92 -20.05
CA ALA A 379 1.53 -15.14 -20.23
C ALA A 379 0.14 -14.85 -20.83
N GLY A 380 -0.46 -13.70 -20.55
CA GLY A 380 -1.86 -13.41 -20.91
C GLY A 380 -2.07 -12.12 -21.73
N GLY A 381 -1.01 -11.46 -22.14
CA GLY A 381 -1.11 -10.17 -22.85
C GLY A 381 -1.48 -9.00 -21.94
N PRO A 382 -1.84 -7.83 -22.52
CA PRO A 382 -2.06 -6.59 -21.77
C PRO A 382 -3.19 -6.63 -20.74
N ASP A 383 -4.13 -7.55 -20.88
CA ASP A 383 -5.24 -7.73 -19.93
C ASP A 383 -4.89 -8.70 -18.79
N GLY A 384 -3.72 -9.34 -18.88
CA GLY A 384 -3.24 -10.34 -17.94
C GLY A 384 -3.80 -11.74 -18.18
N PRO A 385 -3.23 -12.79 -17.56
CA PRO A 385 -3.71 -14.14 -17.65
C PRO A 385 -4.98 -14.36 -16.79
N ALA A 386 -5.76 -15.39 -17.13
CA ALA A 386 -6.97 -15.74 -16.40
C ALA A 386 -6.72 -16.10 -14.92
N TRP A 387 -5.52 -16.58 -14.60
CA TRP A 387 -5.14 -17.00 -13.24
C TRP A 387 -4.64 -15.86 -12.35
N LEU A 388 -4.62 -14.61 -12.81
CA LEU A 388 -4.29 -13.44 -11.99
C LEU A 388 -5.44 -12.43 -12.10
N PRO A 389 -6.00 -11.94 -10.99
CA PRO A 389 -6.93 -10.81 -11.02
C PRO A 389 -6.32 -9.62 -11.74
N ARG A 390 -7.11 -8.93 -12.56
CA ARG A 390 -6.63 -7.74 -13.27
C ARG A 390 -6.09 -6.71 -12.29
N THR A 391 -4.86 -6.27 -12.49
CA THR A 391 -4.11 -5.46 -11.53
C THR A 391 -3.51 -4.25 -12.21
N PHE A 392 -3.61 -3.09 -11.55
CA PHE A 392 -3.01 -1.83 -11.99
C PHE A 392 -2.15 -1.24 -10.88
N ASN A 393 -1.03 -0.66 -11.26
CA ASN A 393 -0.23 0.17 -10.38
C ASN A 393 -0.84 1.58 -10.33
N LEU A 394 -1.33 2.02 -9.18
CA LEU A 394 -2.01 3.32 -9.05
C LEU A 394 -1.10 4.51 -9.33
N ARG A 395 0.21 4.37 -9.17
CA ARG A 395 1.15 5.45 -9.44
C ARG A 395 1.37 5.65 -10.95
N THR A 396 1.53 4.58 -11.70
CA THR A 396 1.94 4.61 -13.11
C THR A 396 0.83 4.27 -14.10
N GLU A 397 -0.25 3.64 -13.65
CA GLU A 397 -1.32 3.10 -14.51
C GLU A 397 -2.72 3.61 -14.12
N LEU A 398 -2.80 4.74 -13.41
CA LEU A 398 -4.09 5.31 -13.00
C LEU A 398 -5.04 5.60 -14.17
N PRO A 399 -4.61 6.20 -15.31
CA PRO A 399 -5.50 6.45 -16.43
C PRO A 399 -6.09 5.17 -17.02
N GLN A 400 -5.30 4.11 -17.12
CA GLN A 400 -5.76 2.80 -17.63
C GLN A 400 -6.77 2.16 -16.68
N PHE A 401 -6.55 2.29 -15.37
CA PHE A 401 -7.50 1.82 -14.37
C PHE A 401 -8.83 2.57 -14.46
N VAL A 402 -8.79 3.91 -14.53
CA VAL A 402 -10.02 4.74 -14.63
C VAL A 402 -10.80 4.37 -15.87
N SER A 403 -10.13 4.24 -17.02
CA SER A 403 -10.76 3.80 -18.26
C SER A 403 -11.40 2.41 -18.10
N CYS A 404 -10.69 1.46 -17.51
CA CYS A 404 -11.21 0.12 -17.24
C CYS A 404 -12.46 0.17 -16.36
N PHE A 405 -12.42 0.93 -15.28
CA PHE A 405 -13.53 1.10 -14.34
C PHE A 405 -14.78 1.66 -15.06
N GLN A 406 -14.63 2.74 -15.81
CA GLN A 406 -15.73 3.38 -16.53
C GLN A 406 -16.30 2.49 -17.65
N GLN A 407 -15.45 1.75 -18.37
CA GLN A 407 -15.90 0.78 -19.38
C GLN A 407 -16.73 -0.35 -18.75
N ARG A 408 -16.29 -0.89 -17.59
CA ARG A 408 -17.03 -1.92 -16.86
C ARG A 408 -18.36 -1.41 -16.35
N GLU A 409 -18.39 -0.19 -15.82
CA GLU A 409 -19.62 0.46 -15.36
C GLU A 409 -20.64 0.61 -16.48
N ARG A 410 -20.23 1.05 -17.67
CA ARG A 410 -21.11 1.14 -18.86
C ARG A 410 -21.65 -0.19 -19.34
N ARG A 411 -20.89 -1.28 -19.16
CA ARG A 411 -21.32 -2.63 -19.53
C ARG A 411 -22.17 -3.29 -18.46
N GLY A 412 -22.38 -2.65 -17.32
CA GLY A 412 -23.07 -3.25 -16.16
C GLY A 412 -22.31 -4.41 -15.53
N GLU A 413 -20.99 -4.47 -15.71
CA GLU A 413 -20.12 -5.46 -15.12
C GLU A 413 -19.81 -5.10 -13.66
N ASP A 414 -19.44 -6.11 -12.85
CA ASP A 414 -19.05 -5.87 -11.46
C ASP A 414 -17.83 -4.96 -11.34
N ASN A 415 -17.88 -4.01 -10.41
CA ASN A 415 -16.84 -3.02 -10.16
C ASN A 415 -16.40 -2.97 -8.70
N HIS A 416 -16.29 -4.13 -8.05
CA HIS A 416 -15.60 -4.26 -6.77
C HIS A 416 -14.10 -4.37 -7.00
N TRP A 417 -13.33 -3.57 -6.27
CA TRP A 417 -11.88 -3.50 -6.37
C TRP A 417 -11.23 -3.56 -5.00
N ILE A 418 -10.01 -4.07 -4.94
CA ILE A 418 -9.22 -4.14 -3.71
C ILE A 418 -7.91 -3.38 -3.90
N CYS A 419 -7.69 -2.38 -3.04
CA CYS A 419 -6.46 -1.60 -2.99
C CYS A 419 -5.52 -2.22 -1.98
N LYS A 420 -4.28 -2.49 -2.37
CA LYS A 420 -3.25 -3.13 -1.54
C LYS A 420 -1.93 -2.37 -1.65
N PRO A 421 -1.18 -2.20 -0.56
CA PRO A 421 0.23 -1.83 -0.66
C PRO A 421 1.00 -2.88 -1.46
N TRP A 422 1.94 -2.45 -2.31
CA TRP A 422 2.63 -3.39 -3.20
C TRP A 422 3.64 -4.30 -2.48
N ASN A 423 4.12 -3.91 -1.31
CA ASN A 423 5.19 -4.56 -0.55
C ASN A 423 4.85 -4.92 0.91
N LEU A 424 3.59 -4.78 1.33
CA LEU A 424 3.15 -5.18 2.66
C LEU A 424 2.33 -6.47 2.60
N ALA A 425 2.55 -7.32 3.61
CA ALA A 425 1.79 -8.54 3.85
C ALA A 425 0.70 -8.31 4.93
N ARG A 426 -0.01 -9.37 5.31
CA ARG A 426 -0.99 -9.43 6.41
C ARG A 426 -2.21 -8.54 6.23
N SER A 427 -2.57 -8.20 5.00
CA SER A 427 -3.71 -7.33 4.65
C SER A 427 -3.68 -5.94 5.33
N LEU A 428 -2.51 -5.48 5.77
CA LEU A 428 -2.33 -4.12 6.29
C LEU A 428 -2.63 -3.11 5.19
N ASP A 429 -3.36 -2.06 5.53
CA ASP A 429 -3.76 -0.98 4.63
C ASP A 429 -4.41 -1.49 3.32
N THR A 430 -5.19 -2.57 3.43
CA THR A 430 -5.91 -3.20 2.32
C THR A 430 -7.38 -2.87 2.41
N HIS A 431 -7.95 -2.33 1.33
CA HIS A 431 -9.33 -1.82 1.32
C HIS A 431 -10.09 -2.31 0.09
N ILE A 432 -11.33 -2.77 0.31
CA ILE A 432 -12.25 -3.17 -0.75
C ILE A 432 -13.25 -2.05 -0.96
N THR A 433 -13.48 -1.66 -2.22
CA THR A 433 -14.37 -0.56 -2.56
C THR A 433 -15.01 -0.72 -3.94
N ARG A 434 -16.17 -0.09 -4.11
CA ARG A 434 -16.82 0.15 -5.42
C ARG A 434 -16.69 1.61 -5.86
N SER A 435 -16.12 2.46 -5.02
CA SER A 435 -15.99 3.88 -5.27
C SER A 435 -14.73 4.19 -6.09
N LEU A 436 -14.92 4.71 -7.30
CA LEU A 436 -13.81 5.19 -8.12
C LEU A 436 -13.03 6.30 -7.40
N HIS A 437 -13.72 7.20 -6.72
CA HIS A 437 -13.12 8.29 -5.96
C HIS A 437 -12.21 7.78 -4.86
N SER A 438 -12.66 6.78 -4.10
CA SER A 438 -11.84 6.12 -3.07
C SER A 438 -10.53 5.57 -3.65
N VAL A 439 -10.60 4.85 -4.77
CA VAL A 439 -9.40 4.28 -5.41
C VAL A 439 -8.44 5.37 -5.86
N ILE A 440 -8.94 6.41 -6.51
CA ILE A 440 -8.13 7.54 -6.97
C ILE A 440 -7.40 8.20 -5.80
N ARG A 441 -8.11 8.46 -4.70
CA ARG A 441 -7.54 9.10 -3.53
C ARG A 441 -6.50 8.23 -2.83
N HIS A 442 -6.63 6.91 -2.85
CA HIS A 442 -5.62 6.01 -2.33
C HIS A 442 -4.25 6.13 -3.02
N ARG A 443 -4.19 6.67 -4.24
CA ARG A 443 -2.93 7.00 -4.92
C ARG A 443 -2.07 7.99 -4.12
N GLU A 444 -2.68 8.86 -3.35
CA GLU A 444 -1.98 9.90 -2.55
C GLU A 444 -1.34 9.35 -1.28
N SER A 445 -1.70 8.15 -0.87
CA SER A 445 -1.15 7.45 0.28
C SER A 445 0.13 6.67 -0.06
N SER A 446 0.40 5.56 0.60
CA SER A 446 1.52 4.68 0.25
C SER A 446 1.37 4.11 -1.16
N PRO A 447 2.47 3.69 -1.81
CA PRO A 447 2.43 3.02 -3.11
C PRO A 447 1.52 1.79 -3.09
N LYS A 448 0.54 1.76 -3.98
CA LYS A 448 -0.49 0.71 -4.02
C LYS A 448 -0.71 0.15 -5.43
N VAL A 449 -1.16 -1.09 -5.45
CA VAL A 449 -1.85 -1.71 -6.59
C VAL A 449 -3.35 -1.76 -6.32
N VAL A 450 -4.14 -1.71 -7.37
CA VAL A 450 -5.56 -1.99 -7.34
C VAL A 450 -5.83 -3.25 -8.16
N CYS A 451 -6.49 -4.23 -7.55
CA CYS A 451 -6.80 -5.50 -8.17
C CYS A 451 -8.31 -5.69 -8.25
N LYS A 452 -8.79 -6.31 -9.34
CA LYS A 452 -10.19 -6.69 -9.41
C LYS A 452 -10.53 -7.63 -8.24
N TYR A 453 -11.48 -7.22 -7.42
CA TYR A 453 -11.96 -8.06 -6.34
C TYR A 453 -12.69 -9.29 -6.89
N ILE A 454 -12.48 -10.44 -6.25
CA ILE A 454 -13.14 -11.69 -6.64
C ILE A 454 -14.55 -11.70 -6.05
N GLU A 455 -15.52 -11.22 -6.83
CA GLU A 455 -16.92 -11.07 -6.44
C GLU A 455 -17.70 -12.37 -6.42
N SER A 456 -17.21 -13.38 -7.10
CA SER A 456 -17.83 -14.71 -7.19
C SER A 456 -16.85 -15.82 -6.78
N PRO A 457 -16.35 -15.80 -5.53
CA PRO A 457 -15.45 -16.83 -5.05
C PRO A 457 -16.15 -18.19 -4.92
N VAL A 458 -15.40 -19.26 -5.11
CA VAL A 458 -15.84 -20.58 -4.67
C VAL A 458 -15.84 -20.56 -3.14
N LEU A 459 -16.97 -20.91 -2.55
CA LEU A 459 -17.16 -20.87 -1.09
C LEU A 459 -17.08 -22.28 -0.51
N PHE A 460 -16.66 -22.38 0.73
CA PHE A 460 -16.68 -23.61 1.50
C PHE A 460 -17.75 -23.54 2.60
N LEU A 461 -18.57 -24.57 2.70
CA LEU A 461 -19.58 -24.66 3.74
C LEU A 461 -18.93 -25.14 5.04
N ARG A 462 -18.88 -24.23 6.01
CA ARG A 462 -18.56 -24.56 7.41
C ARG A 462 -19.85 -24.80 8.16
N GLU A 463 -19.97 -25.92 8.86
CA GLU A 463 -21.20 -26.26 9.63
C GLU A 463 -21.49 -25.25 10.75
N ASP A 464 -20.43 -24.64 11.32
CA ASP A 464 -20.52 -23.71 12.44
C ASP A 464 -20.89 -22.26 12.00
N VAL A 465 -20.65 -21.89 10.77
CA VAL A 465 -20.74 -20.49 10.31
C VAL A 465 -21.61 -20.32 9.06
N GLY A 466 -21.51 -21.22 8.09
CA GLY A 466 -22.15 -21.10 6.78
C GLY A 466 -21.13 -21.09 5.64
N ARG A 467 -21.53 -20.54 4.49
CA ARG A 467 -20.66 -20.48 3.29
C ARG A 467 -19.67 -19.33 3.40
N VAL A 468 -18.39 -19.66 3.49
CA VAL A 468 -17.29 -18.72 3.71
C VAL A 468 -16.29 -18.71 2.57
N LYS A 469 -15.57 -17.60 2.44
CA LYS A 469 -14.36 -17.54 1.59
C LYS A 469 -13.26 -18.40 2.19
N PHE A 470 -12.42 -18.92 1.32
CA PHE A 470 -11.17 -19.56 1.72
C PHE A 470 -10.07 -19.27 0.71
N ASP A 471 -8.85 -19.33 1.15
CA ASP A 471 -7.67 -19.34 0.31
C ASP A 471 -6.83 -20.61 0.50
N VAL A 472 -6.03 -20.87 -0.50
CA VAL A 472 -5.14 -22.03 -0.53
C VAL A 472 -3.71 -21.53 -0.64
N ARG A 473 -2.84 -22.06 0.21
CA ARG A 473 -1.40 -21.81 0.17
C ARG A 473 -0.65 -23.07 -0.24
N TYR A 474 0.08 -22.98 -1.35
CA TYR A 474 1.06 -23.99 -1.76
C TYR A 474 2.48 -23.50 -1.55
N ILE A 475 3.37 -24.41 -1.17
CA ILE A 475 4.81 -24.16 -1.16
C ILE A 475 5.38 -24.62 -2.50
N VAL A 476 6.04 -23.68 -3.17
CA VAL A 476 6.69 -23.90 -4.47
C VAL A 476 8.20 -23.83 -4.30
N LEU A 477 8.89 -24.80 -4.88
CA LEU A 477 10.32 -24.99 -4.78
C LEU A 477 10.96 -24.70 -6.13
N LEU A 478 11.72 -23.61 -6.22
CA LEU A 478 12.46 -23.26 -7.42
C LEU A 478 13.89 -23.79 -7.31
N ARG A 479 14.16 -24.85 -8.09
CA ARG A 479 15.47 -25.53 -8.11
C ARG A 479 16.46 -24.82 -9.02
N SER A 480 16.04 -24.39 -10.19
CA SER A 480 16.87 -23.64 -11.15
C SER A 480 16.01 -22.84 -12.10
N VAL A 481 16.62 -21.78 -12.66
CA VAL A 481 16.00 -20.87 -13.62
C VAL A 481 16.33 -21.27 -15.06
N LYS A 482 17.55 -21.73 -15.31
CA LYS A 482 17.99 -22.12 -16.65
C LYS A 482 18.83 -23.40 -16.57
N PRO A 483 18.27 -24.56 -16.93
CA PRO A 483 16.86 -24.78 -17.29
C PRO A 483 15.92 -24.54 -16.12
N LEU A 484 14.67 -24.15 -16.40
CA LEU A 484 13.65 -24.02 -15.36
C LEU A 484 13.35 -25.40 -14.78
N ARG A 485 13.52 -25.53 -13.47
CA ARG A 485 13.14 -26.72 -12.71
C ARG A 485 12.35 -26.30 -11.49
N LEU A 486 11.09 -26.69 -11.48
CA LEU A 486 10.09 -26.22 -10.52
C LEU A 486 9.36 -27.42 -9.91
N PHE A 487 9.23 -27.40 -8.59
CA PHE A 487 8.47 -28.39 -7.81
C PHE A 487 7.41 -27.69 -6.97
N VAL A 488 6.37 -28.41 -6.61
CA VAL A 488 5.40 -27.98 -5.61
C VAL A 488 5.33 -29.04 -4.51
N TYR A 489 5.26 -28.59 -3.26
CA TYR A 489 5.04 -29.47 -2.12
C TYR A 489 3.59 -29.95 -2.16
N ASP A 490 3.34 -31.24 -2.08
CA ASP A 490 2.01 -31.82 -2.31
C ASP A 490 1.01 -31.44 -1.22
N VAL A 491 1.49 -31.17 -0.02
CA VAL A 491 0.69 -30.73 1.10
C VAL A 491 0.48 -29.22 1.00
N PHE A 492 -0.76 -28.80 1.12
CA PHE A 492 -1.14 -27.38 1.07
C PHE A 492 -1.93 -26.98 2.31
N TRP A 493 -2.05 -25.68 2.52
CA TRP A 493 -2.74 -25.11 3.67
C TRP A 493 -3.95 -24.32 3.23
N LEU A 494 -4.93 -24.24 4.13
CA LEU A 494 -6.19 -23.57 3.91
C LEU A 494 -6.44 -22.57 5.03
N ARG A 495 -6.97 -21.43 4.66
CA ARG A 495 -7.43 -20.40 5.58
C ARG A 495 -8.86 -20.03 5.23
N PHE A 496 -9.71 -19.89 6.25
CA PHE A 496 -11.13 -19.65 6.09
C PHE A 496 -11.53 -18.34 6.73
N SER A 497 -12.42 -17.60 6.09
CA SER A 497 -13.09 -16.46 6.72
C SER A 497 -13.98 -16.95 7.87
N ASN A 498 -14.23 -16.07 8.84
CA ASN A 498 -15.02 -16.38 10.03
C ASN A 498 -16.50 -16.02 9.91
N ARG A 499 -16.90 -15.34 8.84
CA ARG A 499 -18.28 -14.94 8.57
C ARG A 499 -18.71 -15.36 7.18
N PRO A 500 -20.03 -15.62 6.98
CA PRO A 500 -20.57 -15.95 5.66
C PRO A 500 -20.26 -14.83 4.64
N PHE A 501 -19.89 -15.23 3.43
CA PHE A 501 -19.60 -14.31 2.36
C PHE A 501 -20.86 -13.62 1.83
N ALA A 502 -20.78 -12.30 1.64
CA ALA A 502 -21.70 -11.51 0.86
C ALA A 502 -20.97 -10.28 0.32
N LEU A 503 -21.45 -9.69 -0.78
CA LEU A 503 -20.91 -8.44 -1.34
C LEU A 503 -21.44 -7.19 -0.58
N THR A 504 -21.55 -7.29 0.72
CA THR A 504 -21.95 -6.24 1.65
C THR A 504 -20.89 -6.06 2.70
N ASP A 505 -20.97 -4.96 3.44
CA ASP A 505 -20.07 -4.70 4.58
C ASP A 505 -18.61 -4.90 4.17
N LEU A 506 -18.16 -4.17 3.13
CA LEU A 506 -16.82 -4.34 2.52
C LEU A 506 -15.67 -4.03 3.50
N ASP A 507 -15.95 -3.38 4.60
CA ASP A 507 -15.08 -3.10 5.73
C ASP A 507 -15.10 -4.19 6.84
N ASP A 508 -15.92 -5.22 6.68
CA ASP A 508 -15.91 -6.39 7.57
C ASP A 508 -14.79 -7.37 7.18
N TYR A 509 -13.65 -7.24 7.82
CA TYR A 509 -12.47 -8.08 7.55
C TYR A 509 -12.70 -9.56 7.79
N GLU A 510 -13.53 -9.95 8.77
CA GLU A 510 -13.84 -11.35 9.04
C GLU A 510 -14.71 -12.00 7.95
N LYS A 511 -15.44 -11.19 7.19
CA LYS A 511 -16.23 -11.64 6.04
C LYS A 511 -15.41 -11.77 4.75
N HIS A 512 -14.51 -10.80 4.51
CA HIS A 512 -13.84 -10.62 3.23
C HIS A 512 -12.40 -11.14 3.20
N PHE A 513 -11.76 -11.30 4.35
CA PHE A 513 -10.37 -11.72 4.45
C PHE A 513 -10.25 -13.07 5.15
N THR A 514 -9.21 -13.80 4.80
CA THR A 514 -8.87 -15.11 5.33
C THR A 514 -7.67 -15.08 6.27
N VAL A 515 -6.92 -13.95 6.28
CA VAL A 515 -5.78 -13.71 7.16
C VAL A 515 -6.09 -12.56 8.09
N MET A 516 -6.16 -12.82 9.39
CA MET A 516 -6.52 -11.86 10.43
C MET A 516 -5.45 -11.90 11.53
N ASN A 517 -4.33 -11.23 11.29
CA ASN A 517 -3.19 -11.24 12.22
C ASN A 517 -3.19 -10.08 13.22
N TYR A 518 -4.25 -9.26 13.23
CA TYR A 518 -4.26 -8.04 14.04
C TYR A 518 -5.01 -8.18 15.35
N ASP A 519 -5.94 -9.14 15.41
CA ASP A 519 -6.73 -9.37 16.61
C ASP A 519 -6.37 -10.74 17.19
N PRO A 520 -5.62 -10.78 18.31
CA PRO A 520 -5.25 -12.03 18.96
C PRO A 520 -6.46 -12.80 19.52
N GLU A 521 -7.62 -12.16 19.66
CA GLU A 521 -8.85 -12.80 20.11
C GLU A 521 -9.60 -13.54 18.99
N VAL A 522 -9.25 -13.28 17.72
CA VAL A 522 -9.85 -13.96 16.58
C VAL A 522 -9.26 -15.35 16.42
N VAL A 523 -10.07 -16.36 16.64
CA VAL A 523 -9.71 -17.76 16.40
C VAL A 523 -9.96 -18.12 14.95
N LEU A 524 -8.87 -18.40 14.20
CA LEU A 524 -8.97 -18.85 12.82
C LEU A 524 -9.18 -20.36 12.76
N LYS A 525 -10.18 -20.81 11.99
CA LYS A 525 -10.37 -22.24 11.74
C LYS A 525 -9.27 -22.76 10.82
N GLN A 526 -8.63 -23.83 11.26
CA GLN A 526 -7.64 -24.57 10.49
C GLN A 526 -8.22 -25.93 10.13
N VAL A 527 -8.19 -26.26 8.84
CA VAL A 527 -8.58 -27.58 8.32
C VAL A 527 -7.37 -28.14 7.57
N HIS A 528 -7.04 -29.39 7.83
CA HIS A 528 -5.95 -30.06 7.14
C HIS A 528 -6.39 -30.44 5.72
N TYR A 529 -5.45 -30.53 4.78
CA TYR A 529 -5.76 -30.77 3.36
C TYR A 529 -6.44 -32.14 3.13
N ASP A 530 -6.11 -33.14 3.92
CA ASP A 530 -6.69 -34.48 3.85
C ASP A 530 -8.12 -34.57 4.38
N GLU A 531 -8.51 -33.66 5.26
CA GLU A 531 -9.90 -33.45 5.69
C GLU A 531 -10.65 -32.56 4.68
N PHE A 532 -9.97 -31.57 4.12
CA PHE A 532 -10.55 -30.63 3.20
C PHE A 532 -10.98 -31.28 1.88
N ILE A 533 -10.11 -32.08 1.27
CA ILE A 533 -10.37 -32.63 -0.06
C ILE A 533 -11.67 -33.44 -0.10
N PRO A 534 -11.91 -34.43 0.80
CA PRO A 534 -13.16 -35.19 0.79
C PRO A 534 -14.39 -34.32 0.99
N GLU A 535 -14.32 -33.34 1.90
CA GLU A 535 -15.44 -32.44 2.17
C GLU A 535 -15.70 -31.47 1.01
N PHE A 536 -14.65 -30.96 0.36
CA PHE A 536 -14.76 -30.14 -0.83
C PHE A 536 -15.44 -30.91 -1.98
N GLU A 537 -15.01 -32.15 -2.25
CA GLU A 537 -15.58 -32.98 -3.30
C GLU A 537 -17.04 -33.39 -3.00
N LYS A 538 -17.40 -33.55 -1.73
CA LYS A 538 -18.79 -33.75 -1.31
C LYS A 538 -19.65 -32.51 -1.61
N GLN A 539 -19.12 -31.30 -1.37
CA GLN A 539 -19.82 -30.05 -1.67
C GLN A 539 -19.88 -29.74 -3.18
N TYR A 540 -18.87 -30.16 -3.92
CA TYR A 540 -18.73 -29.91 -5.36
C TYR A 540 -18.37 -31.21 -6.12
N PRO A 541 -19.30 -32.16 -6.27
CA PRO A 541 -19.03 -33.46 -6.89
C PRO A 541 -18.56 -33.41 -8.36
N GLU A 542 -18.92 -32.31 -9.05
CA GLU A 542 -18.54 -32.05 -10.45
C GLU A 542 -17.08 -31.61 -10.59
N PHE A 543 -16.41 -31.25 -9.49
CA PHE A 543 -15.07 -30.69 -9.46
C PHE A 543 -14.14 -31.54 -8.57
N PRO A 544 -13.65 -32.68 -9.02
CA PRO A 544 -12.66 -33.46 -8.28
C PRO A 544 -11.42 -32.55 -7.97
N TRP A 545 -10.93 -32.58 -6.74
CA TRP A 545 -9.80 -31.76 -6.37
C TRP A 545 -8.59 -31.91 -7.28
N ARG A 546 -8.33 -33.12 -7.73
CA ARG A 546 -7.25 -33.39 -8.67
C ARG A 546 -7.34 -32.55 -9.95
N SER A 547 -8.53 -32.33 -10.47
CA SER A 547 -8.75 -31.50 -11.66
C SER A 547 -8.53 -30.00 -11.36
N VAL A 548 -9.00 -29.54 -10.21
CA VAL A 548 -8.76 -28.18 -9.74
C VAL A 548 -7.27 -27.94 -9.51
N GLN A 549 -6.59 -28.88 -8.88
CA GLN A 549 -5.16 -28.83 -8.62
C GLN A 549 -4.34 -28.79 -9.92
N ALA A 550 -4.74 -29.52 -10.95
CA ALA A 550 -4.06 -29.49 -12.24
C ALA A 550 -4.09 -28.07 -12.86
N GLU A 551 -5.21 -27.36 -12.74
CA GLU A 551 -5.32 -25.97 -13.19
C GLU A 551 -4.47 -25.02 -12.33
N ILE A 552 -4.40 -25.24 -11.02
CA ILE A 552 -3.53 -24.48 -10.12
C ILE A 552 -2.06 -24.68 -10.52
N PHE A 553 -1.64 -25.89 -10.74
CA PHE A 553 -0.25 -26.21 -11.12
C PHE A 553 0.12 -25.67 -12.50
N ARG A 554 -0.84 -25.65 -13.43
CA ARG A 554 -0.67 -24.98 -14.71
C ARG A 554 -0.42 -23.48 -14.53
N ALA A 555 -1.19 -22.81 -13.68
CA ALA A 555 -1.00 -21.39 -13.38
C ALA A 555 0.40 -21.14 -12.80
N PHE A 556 0.88 -21.95 -11.88
CA PHE A 556 2.24 -21.84 -11.33
C PHE A 556 3.30 -22.01 -12.41
N THR A 557 3.14 -23.01 -13.27
CA THR A 557 4.06 -23.27 -14.37
C THR A 557 4.15 -22.06 -15.31
N GLU A 558 3.02 -21.52 -15.74
CA GLU A 558 2.96 -20.35 -16.62
C GLU A 558 3.59 -19.11 -15.98
N LEU A 559 3.34 -18.88 -14.68
CA LEU A 559 3.93 -17.77 -13.94
C LEU A 559 5.47 -17.86 -13.93
N PHE A 560 6.01 -19.00 -13.54
CA PHE A 560 7.48 -19.16 -13.45
C PHE A 560 8.14 -19.20 -14.82
N GLN A 561 7.49 -19.74 -15.84
CA GLN A 561 7.95 -19.64 -17.23
C GLN A 561 8.05 -18.15 -17.66
N ALA A 562 7.03 -17.35 -17.37
CA ALA A 562 7.06 -15.92 -17.66
C ALA A 562 8.16 -15.19 -16.89
N ALA A 563 8.36 -15.52 -15.62
CA ALA A 563 9.41 -14.90 -14.79
C ALA A 563 10.82 -15.27 -15.24
N CYS A 564 11.00 -16.43 -15.89
CA CYS A 564 12.30 -16.90 -16.38
C CYS A 564 12.52 -16.67 -17.89
N ALA A 565 11.55 -16.07 -18.59
CA ALA A 565 11.61 -15.89 -20.04
C ALA A 565 12.66 -14.89 -20.51
N GLU A 566 12.96 -13.90 -19.69
CA GLU A 566 13.87 -12.80 -20.00
C GLU A 566 15.06 -12.80 -19.03
N PRO A 567 16.22 -12.28 -19.46
CA PRO A 567 17.35 -12.09 -18.56
C PRO A 567 17.10 -10.91 -17.60
N PRO A 568 17.89 -10.80 -16.49
CA PRO A 568 17.83 -9.62 -15.63
C PRO A 568 18.08 -8.33 -16.41
N PRO A 569 17.45 -7.21 -16.04
CA PRO A 569 16.57 -7.00 -14.87
C PRO A 569 15.11 -7.45 -15.09
N ARG A 570 14.75 -7.87 -16.29
CA ARG A 570 13.38 -8.20 -16.68
C ARG A 570 12.94 -9.61 -16.28
N GLY A 571 13.83 -10.45 -15.81
CA GLY A 571 13.57 -11.82 -15.39
C GLY A 571 14.42 -12.23 -14.20
N LEU A 572 14.09 -13.39 -13.63
CA LEU A 572 14.91 -14.01 -12.59
C LEU A 572 16.31 -14.29 -13.10
N CYS A 573 17.29 -14.00 -12.26
CA CYS A 573 18.67 -14.21 -12.64
C CYS A 573 19.05 -15.69 -12.54
N HIS A 574 19.62 -16.24 -13.61
CA HIS A 574 20.25 -17.54 -13.56
C HIS A 574 21.49 -17.48 -12.69
N TYR A 575 21.41 -18.14 -11.53
CA TYR A 575 22.55 -18.33 -10.63
C TYR A 575 22.59 -19.78 -10.16
N PRO A 576 23.56 -20.59 -10.62
CA PRO A 576 23.60 -22.04 -10.37
C PRO A 576 23.59 -22.43 -8.89
N SER A 577 24.05 -21.55 -8.01
CA SER A 577 24.08 -21.75 -6.57
C SER A 577 22.78 -21.35 -5.86
N SER A 578 21.85 -20.70 -6.54
CA SER A 578 20.57 -20.30 -5.95
C SER A 578 19.53 -21.42 -5.95
N ARG A 579 18.72 -21.41 -4.91
CA ARG A 579 17.50 -22.19 -4.70
C ARG A 579 16.47 -21.27 -4.07
N ALA A 580 15.20 -21.58 -4.13
CA ALA A 580 14.21 -20.77 -3.39
C ALA A 580 12.99 -21.58 -2.99
N VAL A 581 12.40 -21.12 -1.87
CA VAL A 581 11.12 -21.56 -1.33
C VAL A 581 10.16 -20.38 -1.35
N TYR A 582 9.06 -20.51 -2.05
CA TYR A 582 8.00 -19.51 -2.10
C TYR A 582 6.68 -20.09 -1.60
N ALA A 583 5.87 -19.27 -0.95
CA ALA A 583 4.47 -19.58 -0.74
C ALA A 583 3.61 -18.82 -1.73
N VAL A 584 2.78 -19.53 -2.47
CA VAL A 584 1.81 -18.95 -3.40
C VAL A 584 0.42 -19.06 -2.78
N ASP A 585 -0.22 -17.90 -2.58
CA ASP A 585 -1.58 -17.81 -2.08
C ASP A 585 -2.54 -17.61 -3.25
N LEU A 586 -3.61 -18.38 -3.26
CA LEU A 586 -4.62 -18.33 -4.32
C LEU A 586 -6.04 -18.51 -3.79
N MET A 587 -6.99 -18.03 -4.55
CA MET A 587 -8.41 -18.33 -4.43
C MET A 587 -8.93 -19.00 -5.70
N LEU A 588 -10.09 -19.63 -5.58
CA LEU A 588 -10.85 -20.11 -6.72
C LEU A 588 -12.04 -19.17 -6.94
N LYS A 589 -12.28 -18.81 -8.19
CA LYS A 589 -13.50 -18.08 -8.57
C LYS A 589 -14.34 -18.90 -9.53
N TRP A 590 -15.63 -18.65 -9.51
CA TRP A 590 -16.53 -19.17 -10.54
C TRP A 590 -16.32 -18.45 -11.87
N ASP A 591 -16.22 -19.23 -12.92
CA ASP A 591 -16.10 -18.77 -14.29
C ASP A 591 -16.96 -19.64 -15.21
N SER A 592 -17.10 -19.24 -16.47
CA SER A 592 -17.78 -20.01 -17.50
C SER A 592 -16.81 -20.37 -18.62
N ARG A 593 -16.82 -21.64 -19.02
CA ARG A 593 -16.08 -22.05 -20.21
C ARG A 593 -16.79 -21.56 -21.49
N PRO A 594 -16.09 -21.55 -22.64
CA PRO A 594 -16.70 -21.18 -23.91
C PRO A 594 -17.94 -22.01 -24.30
N ASP A 595 -18.04 -23.24 -23.80
CA ASP A 595 -19.20 -24.13 -23.97
C ASP A 595 -20.36 -23.85 -22.99
N GLY A 596 -20.22 -22.83 -22.14
CA GLY A 596 -21.22 -22.44 -21.12
C GLY A 596 -21.18 -23.26 -19.84
N GLN A 597 -20.27 -24.25 -19.72
CA GLN A 597 -20.11 -25.00 -18.47
C GLN A 597 -19.41 -24.16 -17.39
N ARG A 598 -19.83 -24.36 -16.13
CA ARG A 598 -19.16 -23.74 -14.98
C ARG A 598 -17.73 -24.26 -14.83
N ALA A 599 -16.83 -23.38 -14.46
CA ALA A 599 -15.45 -23.70 -14.18
C ALA A 599 -15.02 -23.04 -12.86
N MET A 600 -14.08 -23.69 -12.18
CA MET A 600 -13.35 -23.10 -11.05
C MET A 600 -12.01 -22.57 -11.57
N GLN A 601 -11.89 -21.27 -11.68
CA GLN A 601 -10.69 -20.59 -12.16
C GLN A 601 -9.78 -20.26 -10.98
N PRO A 602 -8.54 -20.78 -10.91
CA PRO A 602 -7.56 -20.33 -9.93
C PRO A 602 -7.21 -18.86 -10.13
N GLN A 603 -7.06 -18.14 -9.00
CA GLN A 603 -6.66 -16.75 -8.95
C GLN A 603 -5.48 -16.63 -8.00
N ILE A 604 -4.27 -16.42 -8.51
CA ILE A 604 -3.08 -16.16 -7.70
C ILE A 604 -3.24 -14.78 -7.07
N LEU A 605 -3.09 -14.69 -5.75
CA LEU A 605 -3.21 -13.45 -4.99
C LEU A 605 -1.84 -12.81 -4.74
N GLU A 606 -0.87 -13.64 -4.33
CA GLU A 606 0.50 -13.19 -4.05
C GLU A 606 1.48 -14.35 -4.03
N VAL A 607 2.76 -14.03 -4.19
CA VAL A 607 3.90 -14.92 -3.98
C VAL A 607 4.73 -14.36 -2.83
N ASN A 608 4.93 -15.15 -1.79
CA ASN A 608 5.65 -14.74 -0.60
C ASN A 608 7.07 -15.33 -0.58
N PHE A 609 8.03 -14.48 -0.30
CA PHE A 609 9.40 -14.85 -0.01
C PHE A 609 9.52 -15.33 1.44
N ASN A 610 10.35 -16.34 1.68
CA ASN A 610 10.59 -16.90 3.01
C ASN A 610 9.31 -17.05 3.86
N PRO A 611 8.36 -17.88 3.43
CA PRO A 611 7.11 -18.04 4.14
C PRO A 611 7.33 -18.61 5.54
N ASP A 612 6.47 -18.21 6.48
CA ASP A 612 6.40 -18.88 7.76
C ASP A 612 5.95 -20.34 7.57
N CYS A 613 6.83 -21.25 7.95
CA CYS A 613 6.63 -22.70 7.79
C CYS A 613 6.26 -23.40 9.11
N GLU A 614 5.83 -22.69 10.14
CA GLU A 614 5.47 -23.29 11.43
C GLU A 614 4.36 -24.35 11.27
N ARG A 615 3.30 -24.01 10.53
CA ARG A 615 2.22 -24.98 10.25
C ARG A 615 2.71 -26.18 9.45
N ALA A 616 3.59 -25.94 8.46
CA ALA A 616 4.19 -26.99 7.69
C ALA A 616 4.92 -27.99 8.59
N CYS A 617 5.80 -27.49 9.45
CA CYS A 617 6.58 -28.29 10.37
C CYS A 617 5.72 -29.02 11.42
N ARG A 618 4.63 -28.41 11.86
CA ARG A 618 3.70 -28.99 12.84
C ARG A 618 2.97 -30.22 12.27
N TYR A 619 2.49 -30.12 11.05
CA TYR A 619 1.75 -31.24 10.39
C TYR A 619 2.66 -32.21 9.66
N HIS A 620 3.81 -31.74 9.20
CA HIS A 620 4.82 -32.53 8.49
C HIS A 620 6.21 -32.27 9.08
N PRO A 621 6.60 -32.98 10.15
CA PRO A 621 7.90 -32.78 10.80
C PRO A 621 9.10 -32.96 9.86
N THR A 622 8.94 -33.69 8.75
CA THR A 622 9.97 -33.87 7.72
C THR A 622 9.99 -32.78 6.65
N PHE A 623 9.19 -31.74 6.77
CA PHE A 623 9.03 -30.69 5.74
C PHE A 623 10.39 -30.13 5.28
N PHE A 624 11.22 -29.67 6.19
CA PHE A 624 12.53 -29.12 5.81
C PHE A 624 13.51 -30.21 5.32
N ASN A 625 13.41 -31.44 5.80
CA ASN A 625 14.17 -32.53 5.22
C ASN A 625 13.82 -32.77 3.74
N ASP A 626 12.54 -32.74 3.41
CA ASP A 626 12.04 -32.89 2.04
C ASP A 626 12.44 -31.69 1.15
N VAL A 627 12.32 -30.47 1.67
CA VAL A 627 12.73 -29.25 0.97
C VAL A 627 14.23 -29.27 0.67
N PHE A 628 15.06 -29.59 1.66
CA PHE A 628 16.51 -29.61 1.51
C PHE A 628 16.95 -30.76 0.59
N SER A 629 16.33 -31.93 0.68
CA SER A 629 16.59 -33.03 -0.26
C SER A 629 16.30 -32.65 -1.71
N THR A 630 15.15 -32.00 -1.95
CA THR A 630 14.74 -31.58 -3.29
C THR A 630 15.63 -30.46 -3.85
N LEU A 631 15.92 -29.44 -3.04
CA LEU A 631 16.60 -28.23 -3.51
C LEU A 631 18.13 -28.35 -3.47
N PHE A 632 18.70 -28.87 -2.38
CA PHE A 632 20.14 -28.83 -2.15
C PHE A 632 20.86 -30.15 -2.45
N LEU A 633 20.18 -31.28 -2.36
CA LEU A 633 20.71 -32.59 -2.75
C LEU A 633 20.33 -33.00 -4.18
N ASP A 634 19.32 -32.34 -4.75
CA ASP A 634 18.71 -32.75 -6.04
C ASP A 634 18.14 -34.18 -6.01
N GLU A 635 17.61 -34.59 -4.85
CA GLU A 635 17.06 -35.90 -4.55
C GLU A 635 15.56 -35.76 -4.17
N PRO A 636 14.65 -35.48 -5.14
CA PRO A 636 13.22 -35.36 -4.87
C PRO A 636 12.51 -36.71 -4.65
N ASP A 637 13.14 -37.79 -5.01
CA ASP A 637 12.54 -39.14 -4.93
C ASP A 637 12.25 -39.53 -3.48
N GLY A 638 11.03 -39.94 -3.21
CA GLY A 638 10.55 -40.25 -1.85
C GLY A 638 10.09 -39.04 -1.03
N CYS A 639 10.23 -37.83 -1.56
CA CYS A 639 9.65 -36.63 -0.96
C CYS A 639 8.24 -36.39 -1.51
N PRO A 640 7.31 -35.80 -0.69
CA PRO A 640 5.96 -35.45 -1.14
C PRO A 640 5.98 -34.15 -1.97
N VAL A 641 6.65 -34.20 -3.10
CA VAL A 641 6.77 -33.10 -4.06
C VAL A 641 6.35 -33.58 -5.45
N THR A 642 5.75 -32.68 -6.21
CA THR A 642 5.39 -32.90 -7.62
C THR A 642 6.25 -31.98 -8.48
N ARG A 643 6.90 -32.54 -9.47
CA ARG A 643 7.64 -31.78 -10.47
C ARG A 643 6.68 -31.13 -11.46
N LEU A 644 6.78 -29.81 -11.66
CA LEU A 644 5.97 -29.06 -12.62
C LEU A 644 6.70 -28.85 -13.95
N VAL A 645 8.00 -28.62 -13.88
CA VAL A 645 8.87 -28.43 -15.06
C VAL A 645 10.19 -29.17 -14.86
#